data_a4dceed73941ecdf3860f397ebdda938
#
_entry.id   a4dceed73941ecdf3860f397ebdda938
#
_cell.length_a   1.000
_cell.length_b   1.000
_cell.length_c   1.000
_cell.angle_alpha   90.00
_cell.angle_beta   90.00
_cell.angle_gamma   90.00
#
_symmetry.space_group_name_H-M   'P 1'
#
loop_
_entity.id
_entity.type
_entity.pdbx_description
1 polymer ?
#
loop_
_entity_poly.entity_id
_entity_poly.type
_entity_poly.pdbx_seq_one_letter_code
_entity_poly.pdbx_strand_id
1 'polypeptide(L)'
;MKETEKNELKKFFNKLSDMHCIDQVWEKVLELLIQLEPAVSFEALSIFCIYFSLLDEGNICIPLAQVKLIDKWQKKWEGLLLQAKRLDQKENDFKYFTEIINKGLPQISPERLPNLIAKSDFSKPFIIDALWLFAAKYFKAKINIEKRIKLIMKHNTIPPLEEEKAAIREYFKKLTGSKTQAPMILKDEQIDALLRGINDNLIITGGPGTGKTTVVCYLLWNLFLTRNVMDYSLFLAAPSGKAADRMKESISETLSRLNLNAIPEGPQRDAARTVFEKLNSAQSSTIHRLLSFNPSTNGFRYNAENQFDKKSIFVIDEASMIDITLFSSLLEAIPEGARVFILGDKDQLPSVQAGAVLGELLAKKTGSVAELKQSSRFNDNSDIGRLKNAMQVDEPLNEKLAFLTSWPDWKNNHSFGTIPQGQFPVTSFIPARTSKEKESQFKDMIEAWSQTFYNDLVKKAHEVSVTLETAKLDELWKAANKARILCAERNGFQGVENINNQICSSILKSENLNTSDDYFTGQLLMLTKNQSIFCLYNGDSGIVIERNNLKYLMVKKEIHTEEGQQSTVQQGIFQQGSYIFYPLHLLPKESIETAYAITIHKSQGSGYKSILIFLPEQKGHPLLNRQIAYTAITRTEGSTYIVADYETLECARQTIIKRDTQIIL
;
A
#
# COMPACT_ATOMS: atom_id res chain seq x y z
N MET A 1 -17.93 -32.28 22.60
CA MET A 1 -17.50 -32.90 21.34
C MET A 1 -16.90 -34.28 21.62
N LYS A 2 -17.29 -35.31 20.85
CA LYS A 2 -16.77 -36.67 20.98
C LYS A 2 -15.34 -36.78 20.47
N GLU A 3 -14.56 -37.76 20.93
CA GLU A 3 -13.17 -37.93 20.50
C GLU A 3 -13.01 -38.18 18.99
N THR A 4 -13.99 -38.87 18.40
CA THR A 4 -14.09 -39.10 16.94
C THR A 4 -14.23 -37.75 16.18
N GLU A 5 -15.08 -36.86 16.67
CA GLU A 5 -15.30 -35.53 16.06
C GLU A 5 -14.07 -34.61 16.19
N LYS A 6 -13.30 -34.73 17.28
CA LYS A 6 -12.04 -34.02 17.45
C LYS A 6 -11.00 -34.47 16.43
N ASN A 7 -10.93 -35.78 16.18
CA ASN A 7 -10.03 -36.35 15.18
C ASN A 7 -10.43 -35.92 13.74
N GLU A 8 -11.73 -35.83 13.45
CA GLU A 8 -12.21 -35.32 12.17
C GLU A 8 -11.91 -33.84 12.00
N LEU A 9 -12.10 -33.02 13.03
CA LEU A 9 -11.74 -31.60 13.01
C LEU A 9 -10.25 -31.40 12.77
N LYS A 10 -9.41 -32.19 13.44
CA LYS A 10 -7.95 -32.14 13.23
C LYS A 10 -7.55 -32.50 11.80
N LYS A 11 -8.17 -33.53 11.23
CA LYS A 11 -7.97 -33.89 9.81
C LYS A 11 -8.41 -32.77 8.87
N PHE A 12 -9.56 -32.16 9.13
CA PHE A 12 -10.09 -31.04 8.35
C PHE A 12 -9.16 -29.83 8.43
N PHE A 13 -8.72 -29.45 9.64
CA PHE A 13 -7.81 -28.36 9.88
C PHE A 13 -6.45 -28.59 9.18
N ASN A 14 -5.88 -29.78 9.34
CA ASN A 14 -4.61 -30.13 8.68
C ASN A 14 -4.73 -30.04 7.15
N LYS A 15 -5.83 -30.48 6.56
CA LYS A 15 -6.08 -30.35 5.13
C LYS A 15 -6.07 -28.89 4.67
N LEU A 16 -6.64 -27.98 5.45
CA LEU A 16 -6.61 -26.55 5.16
C LEU A 16 -5.21 -25.94 5.39
N SER A 17 -4.51 -26.36 6.42
CA SER A 17 -3.16 -25.89 6.76
C SER A 17 -2.12 -26.35 5.74
N ASP A 18 -2.19 -27.60 5.29
CA ASP A 18 -1.30 -28.14 4.24
C ASP A 18 -1.44 -27.41 2.89
N MET A 19 -2.59 -26.81 2.66
CA MET A 19 -2.88 -25.97 1.50
C MET A 19 -2.60 -24.48 1.76
N HIS A 20 -1.99 -24.14 2.89
CA HIS A 20 -1.78 -22.74 3.32
C HIS A 20 -3.07 -21.90 3.30
N CYS A 21 -4.20 -22.53 3.52
CA CYS A 21 -5.52 -21.91 3.52
C CYS A 21 -5.89 -21.28 4.86
N ILE A 22 -5.24 -21.75 5.93
CA ILE A 22 -5.47 -21.31 7.31
C ILE A 22 -4.14 -21.34 8.08
N ASP A 23 -3.88 -20.32 8.89
CA ASP A 23 -2.69 -20.26 9.74
C ASP A 23 -2.85 -21.19 10.95
N GLN A 24 -1.74 -21.76 11.42
CA GLN A 24 -1.73 -22.63 12.61
C GLN A 24 -2.21 -21.91 13.88
N VAL A 25 -2.12 -20.60 13.95
CA VAL A 25 -2.64 -19.80 15.07
C VAL A 25 -4.15 -20.03 15.29
N TRP A 26 -4.89 -20.32 14.22
CA TRP A 26 -6.32 -20.58 14.28
C TRP A 26 -6.68 -21.91 14.97
N GLU A 27 -5.76 -22.88 15.08
CA GLU A 27 -5.95 -24.11 15.83
C GLU A 27 -6.23 -23.77 17.32
N LYS A 28 -5.45 -22.87 17.90
CA LYS A 28 -5.66 -22.39 19.28
C LYS A 28 -6.97 -21.64 19.44
N VAL A 29 -7.39 -20.88 18.42
CA VAL A 29 -8.68 -20.20 18.45
C VAL A 29 -9.83 -21.22 18.45
N LEU A 30 -9.75 -22.28 17.64
CA LEU A 30 -10.73 -23.37 17.65
C LEU A 30 -10.83 -24.08 19.02
N GLU A 31 -9.70 -24.33 19.69
CA GLU A 31 -9.67 -24.85 21.05
C GLU A 31 -10.40 -23.95 22.03
N LEU A 32 -10.21 -22.62 21.94
CA LEU A 32 -10.95 -21.65 22.74
C LEU A 32 -12.45 -21.66 22.45
N LEU A 33 -12.87 -21.79 21.18
CA LEU A 33 -14.29 -21.89 20.82
C LEU A 33 -14.93 -23.15 21.42
N ILE A 34 -14.21 -24.29 21.44
CA ILE A 34 -14.66 -25.53 22.08
C ILE A 34 -14.80 -25.35 23.59
N GLN A 35 -13.88 -24.62 24.24
CA GLN A 35 -13.97 -24.33 25.67
C GLN A 35 -15.16 -23.43 25.98
N LEU A 36 -15.46 -22.43 25.18
CA LEU A 36 -16.59 -21.51 25.34
C LEU A 36 -17.95 -22.20 25.09
N GLU A 37 -18.01 -23.12 24.13
CA GLU A 37 -19.19 -23.85 23.73
C GLU A 37 -18.90 -25.36 23.60
N PRO A 38 -18.86 -26.13 24.71
CA PRO A 38 -18.50 -27.54 24.68
C PRO A 38 -19.45 -28.43 23.85
N ALA A 39 -20.66 -27.94 23.59
CA ALA A 39 -21.65 -28.64 22.77
C ALA A 39 -21.52 -28.38 21.27
N VAL A 40 -20.54 -27.56 20.85
CA VAL A 40 -20.31 -27.23 19.44
C VAL A 40 -19.99 -28.50 18.64
N SER A 41 -20.62 -28.65 17.47
CA SER A 41 -20.38 -29.81 16.60
C SER A 41 -19.17 -29.60 15.68
N PHE A 42 -18.66 -30.70 15.12
CA PHE A 42 -17.60 -30.67 14.10
C PHE A 42 -17.99 -29.82 12.89
N GLU A 43 -19.21 -29.94 12.40
CA GLU A 43 -19.69 -29.21 11.23
C GLU A 43 -19.76 -27.70 11.50
N ALA A 44 -20.20 -27.28 12.68
CA ALA A 44 -20.21 -25.87 13.07
C ALA A 44 -18.79 -25.31 13.16
N LEU A 45 -17.85 -26.03 13.78
CA LEU A 45 -16.43 -25.64 13.84
C LEU A 45 -15.80 -25.54 12.47
N SER A 46 -16.17 -26.42 11.54
CA SER A 46 -15.68 -26.35 10.16
C SER A 46 -16.15 -25.08 9.45
N ILE A 47 -17.34 -24.55 9.74
CA ILE A 47 -17.76 -23.23 9.23
C ILE A 47 -16.88 -22.11 9.79
N PHE A 48 -16.46 -22.17 11.06
CA PHE A 48 -15.50 -21.19 11.59
C PHE A 48 -14.13 -21.33 10.95
N CYS A 49 -13.64 -22.51 10.62
CA CYS A 49 -12.42 -22.69 9.83
C CYS A 49 -12.53 -22.03 8.45
N ILE A 50 -13.64 -22.22 7.75
CA ILE A 50 -13.93 -21.55 6.48
C ILE A 50 -13.98 -20.02 6.67
N TYR A 51 -14.62 -19.56 7.74
CA TYR A 51 -14.64 -18.13 8.08
C TYR A 51 -13.23 -17.57 8.25
N PHE A 52 -12.39 -18.20 9.09
CA PHE A 52 -11.01 -17.72 9.31
C PHE A 52 -10.19 -17.74 8.02
N SER A 53 -10.32 -18.78 7.22
CA SER A 53 -9.67 -18.84 5.92
C SER A 53 -10.08 -17.69 4.99
N LEU A 54 -11.35 -17.31 4.97
CA LEU A 54 -11.84 -16.18 4.16
C LEU A 54 -11.44 -14.81 4.74
N LEU A 55 -11.20 -14.72 6.07
CA LEU A 55 -10.62 -13.52 6.68
C LEU A 55 -9.21 -13.22 6.15
N ASP A 56 -8.41 -14.24 5.90
CA ASP A 56 -7.04 -14.08 5.38
C ASP A 56 -7.03 -13.45 3.97
N GLU A 57 -8.15 -13.46 3.24
CA GLU A 57 -8.34 -12.71 1.99
C GLU A 57 -8.79 -11.25 2.23
N GLY A 58 -8.91 -10.84 3.48
CA GLY A 58 -9.34 -9.50 3.87
C GLY A 58 -10.84 -9.28 3.95
N ASN A 59 -11.66 -10.35 3.91
CA ASN A 59 -13.08 -10.26 4.23
C ASN A 59 -13.26 -10.00 5.73
N ILE A 60 -14.35 -9.32 6.14
CA ILE A 60 -14.69 -9.16 7.55
C ILE A 60 -15.91 -9.98 7.97
N CYS A 61 -16.62 -10.53 7.00
CA CYS A 61 -17.79 -11.36 7.20
C CYS A 61 -17.91 -12.44 6.12
N ILE A 62 -18.73 -13.46 6.41
CA ILE A 62 -19.13 -14.47 5.43
C ILE A 62 -20.65 -14.51 5.28
N PRO A 63 -21.17 -14.79 4.08
CA PRO A 63 -22.60 -14.98 3.89
C PRO A 63 -23.07 -16.30 4.55
N LEU A 64 -24.19 -16.25 5.23
CA LEU A 64 -24.88 -17.46 5.74
C LEU A 64 -25.86 -18.07 4.73
N ALA A 65 -26.07 -17.38 3.59
CA ALA A 65 -26.79 -17.96 2.47
C ALA A 65 -25.94 -19.06 1.80
N GLN A 66 -26.41 -20.30 1.89
CA GLN A 66 -25.70 -21.53 1.49
C GLN A 66 -25.05 -21.42 0.10
N VAL A 67 -25.83 -21.05 -0.93
CA VAL A 67 -25.33 -20.94 -2.31
C VAL A 67 -24.18 -19.94 -2.41
N LYS A 68 -24.29 -18.79 -1.74
CA LYS A 68 -23.24 -17.75 -1.77
C LYS A 68 -21.97 -18.19 -1.05
N LEU A 69 -22.09 -18.91 0.06
CA LEU A 69 -20.93 -19.42 0.79
C LEU A 69 -20.22 -20.52 0.00
N ILE A 70 -20.98 -21.44 -0.59
CA ILE A 70 -20.42 -22.51 -1.43
C ILE A 70 -19.68 -21.91 -2.63
N ASP A 71 -20.28 -20.98 -3.37
CA ASP A 71 -19.63 -20.32 -4.53
C ASP A 71 -18.33 -19.60 -4.13
N LYS A 72 -18.36 -18.87 -3.01
CA LYS A 72 -17.20 -18.15 -2.50
C LYS A 72 -16.07 -19.10 -2.08
N TRP A 73 -16.42 -20.16 -1.37
CA TRP A 73 -15.47 -21.16 -0.92
C TRP A 73 -14.88 -21.95 -2.09
N GLN A 74 -15.71 -22.30 -3.06
CA GLN A 74 -15.26 -22.99 -4.26
C GLN A 74 -14.18 -22.20 -5.00
N LYS A 75 -14.42 -20.92 -5.25
CA LYS A 75 -13.45 -20.05 -5.93
C LYS A 75 -12.11 -19.99 -5.21
N LYS A 76 -12.14 -19.87 -3.88
CA LYS A 76 -10.92 -19.90 -3.09
C LYS A 76 -10.19 -21.23 -3.20
N TRP A 77 -10.91 -22.34 -3.01
CA TRP A 77 -10.32 -23.66 -3.02
C TRP A 77 -9.73 -24.04 -4.38
N GLU A 78 -10.41 -23.71 -5.46
CA GLU A 78 -9.89 -23.87 -6.82
C GLU A 78 -8.59 -23.12 -7.04
N GLY A 79 -8.50 -21.87 -6.58
CA GLY A 79 -7.26 -21.08 -6.64
C GLY A 79 -6.10 -21.73 -5.89
N LEU A 80 -6.36 -22.30 -4.70
CA LEU A 80 -5.34 -23.00 -3.91
C LEU A 80 -4.89 -24.31 -4.55
N LEU A 81 -5.83 -25.11 -5.08
CA LEU A 81 -5.52 -26.35 -5.81
C LEU A 81 -4.67 -26.07 -7.05
N LEU A 82 -4.98 -24.98 -7.72
CA LEU A 82 -4.22 -24.51 -8.88
C LEU A 82 -2.77 -24.21 -8.48
N GLN A 83 -2.56 -23.44 -7.42
CA GLN A 83 -1.22 -23.12 -6.90
C GLN A 83 -0.44 -24.36 -6.48
N ALA A 84 -1.12 -25.30 -5.81
CA ALA A 84 -0.51 -26.55 -5.37
C ALA A 84 -0.31 -27.58 -6.49
N LYS A 85 -0.79 -27.30 -7.73
CA LYS A 85 -0.80 -28.25 -8.86
C LYS A 85 -1.52 -29.57 -8.56
N ARG A 86 -2.63 -29.50 -7.81
CA ARG A 86 -3.44 -30.64 -7.34
C ARG A 86 -4.88 -30.61 -7.89
N LEU A 87 -5.04 -30.20 -9.14
CA LEU A 87 -6.37 -30.06 -9.77
C LEU A 87 -7.14 -31.36 -9.92
N ASP A 88 -6.45 -32.48 -9.88
CA ASP A 88 -7.03 -33.83 -9.85
C ASP A 88 -7.90 -34.14 -8.62
N GLN A 89 -7.69 -33.41 -7.53
CA GLN A 89 -8.44 -33.54 -6.28
C GLN A 89 -9.72 -32.68 -6.23
N LYS A 90 -9.95 -31.83 -7.23
CA LYS A 90 -10.99 -30.77 -7.23
C LYS A 90 -12.40 -31.31 -6.94
N GLU A 91 -12.84 -32.34 -7.64
CA GLU A 91 -14.23 -32.85 -7.53
C GLU A 91 -14.51 -33.49 -6.18
N ASN A 92 -13.59 -34.31 -5.67
CA ASN A 92 -13.74 -34.97 -4.37
C ASN A 92 -13.76 -34.00 -3.22
N ASP A 93 -12.85 -33.02 -3.26
CA ASP A 93 -12.75 -31.98 -2.24
C ASP A 93 -13.98 -31.07 -2.25
N PHE A 94 -14.46 -30.70 -3.43
CA PHE A 94 -15.63 -29.85 -3.56
C PHE A 94 -16.88 -30.52 -2.99
N LYS A 95 -17.11 -31.79 -3.29
CA LYS A 95 -18.22 -32.56 -2.72
C LYS A 95 -18.13 -32.63 -1.20
N TYR A 96 -16.97 -32.91 -0.65
CA TYR A 96 -16.71 -32.99 0.77
C TYR A 96 -17.01 -31.64 1.48
N PHE A 97 -16.49 -30.53 0.97
CA PHE A 97 -16.75 -29.21 1.56
C PHE A 97 -18.21 -28.80 1.43
N THR A 98 -18.87 -29.12 0.32
CA THR A 98 -20.29 -28.83 0.13
C THR A 98 -21.16 -29.56 1.18
N GLU A 99 -20.86 -30.83 1.45
CA GLU A 99 -21.56 -31.58 2.49
C GLU A 99 -21.38 -30.98 3.89
N ILE A 100 -20.14 -30.55 4.22
CA ILE A 100 -19.85 -29.89 5.50
C ILE A 100 -20.59 -28.56 5.62
N ILE A 101 -20.57 -27.74 4.57
CA ILE A 101 -21.29 -26.45 4.58
C ILE A 101 -22.79 -26.69 4.75
N ASN A 102 -23.36 -27.64 4.06
CA ASN A 102 -24.78 -27.96 4.15
C ASN A 102 -25.21 -28.41 5.55
N LYS A 103 -24.39 -29.17 6.26
CA LYS A 103 -24.65 -29.65 7.63
C LYS A 103 -24.32 -28.59 8.68
N GLY A 104 -23.28 -27.79 8.47
CA GLY A 104 -22.78 -26.83 9.44
C GLY A 104 -23.56 -25.51 9.48
N LEU A 105 -23.94 -24.95 8.33
CA LEU A 105 -24.64 -23.66 8.27
C LEU A 105 -25.90 -23.59 9.13
N PRO A 106 -26.81 -24.61 9.15
CA PRO A 106 -27.99 -24.59 9.99
C PRO A 106 -27.68 -24.57 11.50
N GLN A 107 -26.45 -24.88 11.89
CA GLN A 107 -26.01 -24.87 13.28
C GLN A 107 -25.46 -23.51 13.73
N ILE A 108 -25.16 -22.60 12.79
CA ILE A 108 -24.64 -21.28 13.06
C ILE A 108 -25.80 -20.34 13.41
N SER A 109 -26.22 -20.36 14.66
CA SER A 109 -27.24 -19.46 15.17
C SER A 109 -27.03 -19.16 16.65
N PRO A 110 -27.56 -18.03 17.18
CA PRO A 110 -27.49 -17.69 18.59
C PRO A 110 -28.21 -18.73 19.49
N GLU A 111 -29.25 -19.38 18.99
CA GLU A 111 -30.02 -20.37 19.72
C GLU A 111 -29.26 -21.68 19.91
N ARG A 112 -28.42 -22.05 18.94
CA ARG A 112 -27.61 -23.29 18.97
C ARG A 112 -26.23 -23.09 19.57
N LEU A 113 -25.65 -21.89 19.44
CA LEU A 113 -24.33 -21.55 19.93
C LEU A 113 -24.37 -20.26 20.78
N PRO A 114 -25.09 -20.25 21.91
CA PRO A 114 -25.38 -19.03 22.67
C PRO A 114 -24.14 -18.39 23.30
N ASN A 115 -23.08 -19.16 23.54
CA ASN A 115 -21.84 -18.63 24.08
C ASN A 115 -20.91 -18.05 22.99
N LEU A 116 -21.12 -18.42 21.73
CA LEU A 116 -20.28 -17.97 20.60
C LEU A 116 -20.94 -16.89 19.77
N ILE A 117 -22.27 -16.92 19.60
CA ILE A 117 -22.99 -16.11 18.62
C ILE A 117 -24.07 -15.27 19.29
N ALA A 118 -24.17 -13.99 18.90
CA ALA A 118 -25.25 -13.10 19.28
C ALA A 118 -25.74 -12.27 18.07
N LYS A 119 -26.88 -11.58 18.22
CA LYS A 119 -27.39 -10.60 17.24
C LYS A 119 -26.84 -9.19 17.47
N SER A 120 -26.58 -8.81 18.71
CA SER A 120 -26.16 -7.45 19.09
C SER A 120 -25.28 -7.36 20.33
N ASP A 121 -25.05 -8.49 21.00
CA ASP A 121 -24.24 -8.54 22.24
C ASP A 121 -22.75 -8.69 21.87
N PHE A 122 -22.00 -7.59 21.97
CA PHE A 122 -20.57 -7.55 21.69
C PHE A 122 -19.71 -8.31 22.71
N SER A 123 -20.26 -8.87 23.77
CA SER A 123 -19.53 -9.77 24.66
C SER A 123 -19.28 -11.14 24.06
N LYS A 124 -19.98 -11.49 22.98
CA LYS A 124 -19.79 -12.76 22.25
C LYS A 124 -18.75 -12.61 21.11
N PRO A 125 -18.01 -13.69 20.82
CA PRO A 125 -16.98 -13.66 19.76
C PRO A 125 -17.51 -13.32 18.36
N PHE A 126 -18.75 -13.71 18.05
CA PHE A 126 -19.35 -13.56 16.73
C PHE A 126 -20.74 -12.92 16.79
N ILE A 127 -21.05 -12.18 15.74
CA ILE A 127 -22.32 -11.49 15.55
C ILE A 127 -22.94 -11.95 14.23
N ILE A 128 -24.25 -12.22 14.24
CA ILE A 128 -25.05 -12.39 13.03
C ILE A 128 -25.87 -11.12 12.80
N ASP A 129 -25.59 -10.47 11.65
CA ASP A 129 -26.36 -9.32 11.18
C ASP A 129 -26.91 -9.64 9.78
N ALA A 130 -28.21 -9.57 9.63
CA ALA A 130 -28.98 -9.96 8.41
C ALA A 130 -28.51 -11.30 7.81
N LEU A 131 -28.07 -11.95 7.28
CA LEU A 131 -27.55 -13.22 6.75
C LEU A 131 -26.02 -13.23 6.64
N TRP A 132 -25.33 -12.51 7.55
CA TRP A 132 -23.88 -12.44 7.56
C TRP A 132 -23.31 -12.73 8.93
N LEU A 133 -22.24 -13.50 8.98
CA LEU A 133 -21.49 -13.82 10.20
C LEU A 133 -20.24 -12.94 10.25
N PHE A 134 -20.06 -12.22 11.36
CA PHE A 134 -18.91 -11.35 11.63
C PHE A 134 -18.19 -11.80 12.91
N ALA A 135 -16.88 -11.61 12.99
CA ALA A 135 -16.27 -11.50 14.31
C ALA A 135 -16.69 -10.16 14.95
N ALA A 136 -16.95 -10.18 16.26
CA ALA A 136 -17.50 -9.02 16.98
C ALA A 136 -16.65 -7.75 16.80
N LYS A 137 -15.31 -7.88 16.79
CA LYS A 137 -14.40 -6.76 16.56
C LYS A 137 -14.62 -6.05 15.23
N TYR A 138 -14.85 -6.80 14.15
CA TYR A 138 -15.08 -6.23 12.82
C TYR A 138 -16.47 -5.64 12.68
N PHE A 139 -17.47 -6.28 13.30
CA PHE A 139 -18.83 -5.74 13.33
C PHE A 139 -18.89 -4.42 14.11
N LYS A 140 -18.22 -4.34 15.28
CA LYS A 140 -18.09 -3.11 16.05
C LYS A 140 -17.41 -2.00 15.21
N ALA A 141 -16.31 -2.33 14.52
CA ALA A 141 -15.63 -1.38 13.67
C ALA A 141 -16.51 -0.89 12.51
N LYS A 142 -17.27 -1.80 11.84
CA LYS A 142 -18.24 -1.47 10.79
C LYS A 142 -19.28 -0.45 11.30
N ILE A 143 -19.98 -0.76 12.40
CA ILE A 143 -21.02 0.12 12.96
C ILE A 143 -20.44 1.49 13.33
N ASN A 144 -19.25 1.50 13.91
CA ASN A 144 -18.60 2.74 14.28
C ASN A 144 -18.24 3.59 13.05
N ILE A 145 -17.68 2.99 12.01
CA ILE A 145 -17.38 3.70 10.75
C ILE A 145 -18.65 4.30 10.15
N GLU A 146 -19.74 3.52 10.06
CA GLU A 146 -21.02 3.97 9.52
C GLU A 146 -21.57 5.18 10.30
N LYS A 147 -21.50 5.13 11.64
CA LYS A 147 -21.92 6.23 12.51
C LYS A 147 -21.01 7.46 12.34
N ARG A 148 -19.68 7.26 12.41
CA ARG A 148 -18.72 8.38 12.43
C ARG A 148 -18.61 9.07 11.08
N ILE A 149 -18.63 8.35 9.97
CA ILE A 149 -18.60 8.95 8.63
C ILE A 149 -19.81 9.85 8.41
N LYS A 150 -21.01 9.43 8.82
CA LYS A 150 -22.21 10.28 8.72
C LYS A 150 -22.10 11.58 9.52
N LEU A 151 -21.42 11.55 10.66
CA LEU A 151 -21.19 12.73 11.50
C LEU A 151 -20.09 13.65 10.92
N ILE A 152 -18.97 13.07 10.48
CA ILE A 152 -17.80 13.82 10.03
C ILE A 152 -18.01 14.35 8.60
N MET A 153 -18.58 13.56 7.71
CA MET A 153 -18.75 13.90 6.28
C MET A 153 -20.14 14.50 6.00
N LYS A 154 -20.64 15.36 6.90
CA LYS A 154 -21.87 16.13 6.64
C LYS A 154 -21.65 17.10 5.49
N HIS A 155 -22.65 17.21 4.62
CA HIS A 155 -22.61 18.02 3.41
C HIS A 155 -23.43 19.27 3.46
N ASN A 156 -22.85 20.32 2.87
CA ASN A 156 -23.58 21.39 2.21
C ASN A 156 -23.19 21.42 0.72
N THR A 157 -23.86 20.62 -0.10
CA THR A 157 -23.55 20.51 -1.54
C THR A 157 -24.03 21.70 -2.35
N ILE A 158 -23.37 22.82 -2.20
CA ILE A 158 -23.50 23.89 -3.20
C ILE A 158 -22.33 23.70 -4.17
N PRO A 159 -22.58 23.39 -5.45
CA PRO A 159 -21.49 23.29 -6.42
C PRO A 159 -20.80 24.66 -6.54
N PRO A 160 -19.46 24.69 -6.66
CA PRO A 160 -18.72 25.94 -6.86
C PRO A 160 -19.18 26.68 -8.11
N LEU A 161 -19.28 28.00 -8.01
CA LEU A 161 -19.62 28.86 -9.13
C LEU A 161 -18.43 28.96 -10.12
N GLU A 162 -18.71 29.13 -11.41
CA GLU A 162 -17.66 29.27 -12.43
C GLU A 162 -16.77 30.50 -12.20
N GLU A 163 -17.34 31.58 -11.63
CA GLU A 163 -16.58 32.76 -11.24
C GLU A 163 -15.56 32.46 -10.13
N GLU A 164 -15.94 31.64 -9.14
CA GLU A 164 -15.03 31.19 -8.08
C GLU A 164 -13.91 30.32 -8.64
N LYS A 165 -14.23 29.42 -9.56
CA LYS A 165 -13.25 28.59 -10.26
C LYS A 165 -12.25 29.43 -11.05
N ALA A 166 -12.73 30.43 -11.78
CA ALA A 166 -11.90 31.36 -12.54
C ALA A 166 -10.96 32.17 -11.62
N ALA A 167 -11.47 32.67 -10.49
CA ALA A 167 -10.70 33.43 -9.51
C ALA A 167 -9.58 32.60 -8.89
N ILE A 168 -9.85 31.36 -8.49
CA ILE A 168 -8.85 30.43 -7.94
C ILE A 168 -7.78 30.07 -8.98
N ARG A 169 -8.20 29.83 -10.23
CA ARG A 169 -7.27 29.53 -11.34
C ARG A 169 -6.27 30.67 -11.56
N GLU A 170 -6.79 31.89 -11.63
CA GLU A 170 -5.96 33.08 -11.85
C GLU A 170 -5.07 33.38 -10.63
N TYR A 171 -5.56 33.20 -9.40
CA TYR A 171 -4.79 33.35 -8.17
C TYR A 171 -3.57 32.44 -8.16
N PHE A 172 -3.74 31.13 -8.35
CA PHE A 172 -2.59 30.19 -8.34
C PHE A 172 -1.69 30.33 -9.55
N LYS A 173 -2.22 30.70 -10.71
CA LYS A 173 -1.39 31.02 -11.87
C LYS A 173 -0.43 32.18 -11.59
N LYS A 174 -0.89 33.24 -10.92
CA LYS A 174 -0.03 34.38 -10.49
C LYS A 174 0.93 33.95 -9.40
N LEU A 175 0.47 33.18 -8.42
CA LEU A 175 1.26 32.79 -7.26
C LEU A 175 2.37 31.78 -7.59
N THR A 176 2.22 30.94 -8.62
CA THR A 176 3.20 29.91 -9.01
C THR A 176 4.07 30.29 -10.21
N GLY A 177 3.74 31.37 -10.91
CA GLY A 177 4.52 31.88 -12.04
C GLY A 177 5.73 32.69 -11.60
N SER A 178 6.89 32.44 -12.21
CA SER A 178 8.10 33.25 -12.05
C SER A 178 8.79 33.48 -13.39
N LYS A 179 9.80 34.36 -13.43
CA LYS A 179 10.59 34.59 -14.66
C LYS A 179 11.35 33.35 -15.14
N THR A 180 11.57 32.38 -14.24
CA THR A 180 12.36 31.17 -14.50
C THR A 180 11.52 29.88 -14.50
N GLN A 181 10.24 29.96 -14.08
CA GLN A 181 9.38 28.78 -13.95
C GLN A 181 7.99 29.04 -14.51
N ALA A 182 7.53 28.13 -15.37
CA ALA A 182 6.18 28.20 -15.92
C ALA A 182 5.12 28.10 -14.82
N PRO A 183 4.04 28.90 -14.90
CA PRO A 183 2.97 28.87 -13.91
C PRO A 183 2.29 27.50 -13.88
N MET A 184 1.91 27.07 -12.68
CA MET A 184 1.12 25.85 -12.51
C MET A 184 -0.33 26.13 -12.90
N ILE A 185 -0.86 25.28 -13.79
CA ILE A 185 -2.26 25.36 -14.20
C ILE A 185 -3.01 24.22 -13.51
N LEU A 186 -3.89 24.59 -12.58
CA LEU A 186 -4.80 23.62 -11.96
C LEU A 186 -5.90 23.19 -12.94
N LYS A 187 -6.20 21.90 -12.95
CA LYS A 187 -7.29 21.32 -13.74
C LYS A 187 -8.64 21.59 -13.07
N ASP A 188 -9.73 21.57 -13.82
CA ASP A 188 -11.07 21.88 -13.30
C ASP A 188 -11.49 20.99 -12.15
N GLU A 189 -11.23 19.70 -12.23
CA GLU A 189 -11.48 18.73 -11.14
C GLU A 189 -10.66 19.02 -9.86
N GLN A 190 -9.44 19.56 -10.01
CA GLN A 190 -8.60 19.95 -8.88
C GLN A 190 -9.13 21.24 -8.22
N ILE A 191 -9.57 22.20 -9.02
CA ILE A 191 -10.18 23.44 -8.55
C ILE A 191 -11.52 23.16 -7.86
N ASP A 192 -12.34 22.27 -8.41
CA ASP A 192 -13.59 21.83 -7.81
C ASP A 192 -13.35 21.16 -6.44
N ALA A 193 -12.39 20.24 -6.36
CA ALA A 193 -12.01 19.61 -5.09
C ALA A 193 -11.51 20.63 -4.06
N LEU A 194 -10.71 21.61 -4.47
CA LEU A 194 -10.20 22.66 -3.61
C LEU A 194 -11.34 23.51 -3.05
N LEU A 195 -12.22 24.03 -3.89
CA LEU A 195 -13.34 24.90 -3.48
C LEU A 195 -14.32 24.17 -2.56
N ARG A 196 -14.66 22.91 -2.87
CA ARG A 196 -15.49 22.07 -2.00
C ARG A 196 -14.83 21.83 -0.66
N GLY A 197 -13.52 21.51 -0.66
CA GLY A 197 -12.75 21.27 0.55
C GLY A 197 -12.59 22.50 1.45
N ILE A 198 -12.72 23.74 0.96
CA ILE A 198 -12.75 24.95 1.80
C ILE A 198 -14.00 24.95 2.70
N ASN A 199 -15.11 24.44 2.23
CA ASN A 199 -16.38 24.46 2.94
C ASN A 199 -16.65 23.19 3.72
N ASP A 200 -16.30 22.02 3.16
CA ASP A 200 -16.68 20.71 3.69
C ASP A 200 -15.46 19.81 3.94
N ASN A 201 -15.65 18.78 4.74
CA ASN A 201 -14.74 17.63 4.82
C ASN A 201 -14.82 16.84 3.51
N LEU A 202 -13.71 16.27 3.04
CA LEU A 202 -13.64 15.75 1.70
C LEU A 202 -12.82 14.44 1.60
N ILE A 203 -13.33 13.49 0.82
CA ILE A 203 -12.55 12.34 0.33
C ILE A 203 -12.08 12.67 -1.08
N ILE A 204 -10.77 12.70 -1.30
CA ILE A 204 -10.16 12.97 -2.61
C ILE A 204 -9.58 11.68 -3.15
N THR A 205 -10.19 11.15 -4.21
CA THR A 205 -9.72 9.92 -4.86
C THR A 205 -9.14 10.23 -6.23
N GLY A 206 -8.19 9.42 -6.65
CA GLY A 206 -7.58 9.52 -7.97
C GLY A 206 -6.30 8.70 -8.06
N GLY A 207 -5.92 8.34 -9.28
CA GLY A 207 -4.72 7.56 -9.53
C GLY A 207 -3.43 8.32 -9.20
N PRO A 208 -2.28 7.67 -9.29
CA PRO A 208 -0.98 8.33 -9.10
C PRO A 208 -0.76 9.45 -10.12
N GLY A 209 -0.19 10.56 -9.65
CA GLY A 209 0.09 11.73 -10.50
C GLY A 209 -1.13 12.60 -10.82
N THR A 210 -2.30 12.35 -10.24
CA THR A 210 -3.47 13.23 -10.41
C THR A 210 -3.39 14.51 -9.57
N GLY A 211 -2.39 14.61 -8.68
CA GLY A 211 -2.15 15.81 -7.87
C GLY A 211 -2.95 15.87 -6.59
N LYS A 212 -3.37 14.76 -6.00
CA LYS A 212 -4.10 14.72 -4.72
C LYS A 212 -3.43 15.57 -3.64
N THR A 213 -2.15 15.32 -3.37
CA THR A 213 -1.38 16.03 -2.33
C THR A 213 -1.19 17.50 -2.68
N THR A 214 -1.02 17.83 -3.97
CA THR A 214 -0.95 19.21 -4.46
C THR A 214 -2.25 19.96 -4.21
N VAL A 215 -3.40 19.35 -4.51
CA VAL A 215 -4.72 19.93 -4.25
C VAL A 215 -4.90 20.18 -2.76
N VAL A 216 -4.52 19.23 -1.90
CA VAL A 216 -4.61 19.40 -0.44
C VAL A 216 -3.68 20.51 0.05
N CYS A 217 -2.46 20.60 -0.46
CA CYS A 217 -1.55 21.70 -0.11
C CYS A 217 -2.17 23.07 -0.42
N TYR A 218 -2.74 23.25 -1.61
CA TYR A 218 -3.41 24.50 -1.99
C TYR A 218 -4.75 24.71 -1.26
N LEU A 219 -5.45 23.64 -0.93
CA LEU A 219 -6.64 23.69 -0.08
C LEU A 219 -6.28 24.21 1.32
N LEU A 220 -5.26 23.63 1.95
CA LEU A 220 -4.76 24.08 3.26
C LEU A 220 -4.27 25.52 3.21
N TRP A 221 -3.53 25.90 2.16
CA TRP A 221 -3.10 27.27 1.91
C TRP A 221 -4.29 28.25 1.93
N ASN A 222 -5.33 27.99 1.16
CA ASN A 222 -6.51 28.83 1.14
C ASN A 222 -7.28 28.80 2.46
N LEU A 223 -7.42 27.63 3.06
CA LEU A 223 -8.14 27.45 4.33
C LEU A 223 -7.52 28.32 5.44
N PHE A 224 -6.20 28.30 5.58
CA PHE A 224 -5.48 29.11 6.57
C PHE A 224 -5.55 30.61 6.26
N LEU A 225 -5.53 31.03 5.00
CA LEU A 225 -5.63 32.43 4.63
C LEU A 225 -7.05 33.02 4.77
N THR A 226 -8.10 32.19 4.55
CA THR A 226 -9.47 32.74 4.37
C THR A 226 -10.44 32.41 5.49
N ARG A 227 -10.16 31.41 6.35
CA ARG A 227 -11.14 30.89 7.31
C ARG A 227 -10.81 31.11 8.78
N ASN A 228 -9.84 31.94 9.09
CA ASN A 228 -9.43 32.24 10.48
C ASN A 228 -9.13 30.98 11.33
N VAL A 229 -8.43 30.01 10.72
CA VAL A 229 -8.06 28.72 11.36
C VAL A 229 -6.57 28.62 11.67
N MET A 230 -5.88 29.76 11.81
CA MET A 230 -4.44 29.79 12.08
C MET A 230 -4.05 29.15 13.42
N ASP A 231 -4.96 29.10 14.38
CA ASP A 231 -4.81 28.44 15.68
C ASP A 231 -5.10 26.93 15.64
N TYR A 232 -5.56 26.40 14.50
CA TYR A 232 -5.84 24.96 14.38
C TYR A 232 -4.56 24.14 14.28
N SER A 233 -4.54 23.00 14.96
CA SER A 233 -3.47 22.00 14.84
C SER A 233 -3.61 21.25 13.51
N LEU A 234 -2.50 21.11 12.76
CA LEU A 234 -2.46 20.36 11.51
C LEU A 234 -1.80 19.00 11.72
N PHE A 235 -2.52 17.93 11.41
CA PHE A 235 -2.06 16.55 11.49
C PHE A 235 -2.01 15.92 10.09
N LEU A 236 -0.81 15.54 9.67
CA LEU A 236 -0.56 14.83 8.44
C LEU A 236 -0.28 13.37 8.78
N ALA A 237 -1.08 12.42 8.28
CA ALA A 237 -0.89 11.02 8.63
C ALA A 237 -1.10 10.07 7.44
N ALA A 238 -0.40 8.94 7.49
CA ALA A 238 -0.53 7.87 6.52
C ALA A 238 -0.41 6.49 7.20
N PRO A 239 -0.81 5.38 6.56
CA PRO A 239 -0.70 4.05 7.15
C PRO A 239 0.75 3.57 7.33
N SER A 240 1.70 4.08 6.55
CA SER A 240 3.13 3.73 6.64
C SER A 240 4.01 4.96 6.78
N GLY A 241 5.21 4.80 7.38
CA GLY A 241 6.21 5.86 7.53
C GLY A 241 6.60 6.46 6.19
N LYS A 242 6.90 5.60 5.20
CA LYS A 242 7.27 6.01 3.85
C LYS A 242 6.19 6.85 3.14
N ALA A 243 4.92 6.52 3.33
CA ALA A 243 3.82 7.31 2.77
C ALA A 243 3.69 8.67 3.47
N ALA A 244 3.89 8.70 4.80
CA ALA A 244 3.90 9.94 5.58
C ALA A 244 5.04 10.88 5.14
N ASP A 245 6.28 10.35 5.02
CA ASP A 245 7.44 11.12 4.57
C ASP A 245 7.22 11.68 3.16
N ARG A 246 6.68 10.87 2.25
CA ARG A 246 6.36 11.29 0.89
C ARG A 246 5.30 12.38 0.81
N MET A 247 4.29 12.32 1.67
CA MET A 247 3.28 13.38 1.76
C MET A 247 3.93 14.70 2.16
N LYS A 248 4.83 14.69 3.15
CA LYS A 248 5.58 15.86 3.58
C LYS A 248 6.47 16.42 2.47
N GLU A 249 7.28 15.58 1.81
CA GLU A 249 8.10 15.95 0.66
C GLU A 249 7.25 16.63 -0.43
N SER A 250 6.11 16.04 -0.80
CA SER A 250 5.20 16.57 -1.82
C SER A 250 4.60 17.92 -1.43
N ILE A 251 4.28 18.13 -0.16
CA ILE A 251 3.82 19.43 0.35
C ILE A 251 4.96 20.46 0.25
N SER A 252 6.17 20.14 0.70
CA SER A 252 7.34 21.02 0.61
C SER A 252 7.69 21.36 -0.85
N GLU A 253 7.67 20.40 -1.76
CA GLU A 253 7.86 20.65 -3.20
C GLU A 253 6.77 21.54 -3.79
N THR A 254 5.52 21.38 -3.37
CA THR A 254 4.40 22.20 -3.83
C THR A 254 4.55 23.64 -3.31
N LEU A 255 4.92 23.82 -2.05
CA LEU A 255 5.17 25.13 -1.44
C LEU A 255 6.37 25.84 -2.07
N SER A 256 7.43 25.13 -2.44
CA SER A 256 8.62 25.72 -3.08
C SER A 256 8.33 26.37 -4.44
N ARG A 257 7.19 26.02 -5.07
CA ARG A 257 6.73 26.64 -6.32
C ARG A 257 6.00 27.97 -6.09
N LEU A 258 5.63 28.31 -4.84
CA LEU A 258 4.93 29.54 -4.53
C LEU A 258 5.89 30.73 -4.53
N ASN A 259 5.58 31.74 -5.33
CA ASN A 259 6.30 32.98 -5.38
C ASN A 259 5.61 34.03 -4.47
N LEU A 260 6.00 34.10 -3.20
CA LEU A 260 5.43 35.05 -2.26
C LEU A 260 5.63 36.51 -2.67
N ASN A 261 6.62 36.83 -3.51
CA ASN A 261 6.83 38.16 -4.04
C ASN A 261 5.77 38.60 -5.07
N ALA A 262 4.97 37.63 -5.58
CA ALA A 262 3.81 37.96 -6.43
C ALA A 262 2.64 38.59 -5.62
N ILE A 263 2.68 38.47 -4.28
CA ILE A 263 1.72 39.12 -3.37
C ILE A 263 2.26 40.51 -3.03
N PRO A 264 1.43 41.59 -3.13
CA PRO A 264 1.86 42.91 -2.74
C PRO A 264 2.37 42.97 -1.31
N GLU A 265 3.34 43.86 -1.03
CA GLU A 265 3.85 44.05 0.33
C GLU A 265 2.75 44.55 1.27
N GLY A 266 2.78 44.04 2.51
CA GLY A 266 1.83 44.40 3.55
C GLY A 266 1.21 43.18 4.23
N PRO A 267 0.13 43.35 5.00
CA PRO A 267 -0.46 42.30 5.85
C PRO A 267 -0.82 40.99 5.13
N GLN A 268 -1.16 41.07 3.84
CA GLN A 268 -1.49 39.89 3.05
C GLN A 268 -0.25 39.01 2.77
N ARG A 269 0.91 39.63 2.47
CA ARG A 269 2.17 38.90 2.27
C ARG A 269 2.68 38.35 3.60
N ASP A 270 2.52 39.05 4.71
CA ASP A 270 2.91 38.59 6.04
C ASP A 270 2.06 37.40 6.48
N ALA A 271 0.74 37.44 6.27
CA ALA A 271 -0.13 36.30 6.49
C ALA A 271 0.28 35.09 5.61
N ALA A 272 0.58 35.31 4.33
CA ALA A 272 1.04 34.27 3.42
C ALA A 272 2.37 33.64 3.88
N ARG A 273 3.33 34.43 4.40
CA ARG A 273 4.57 33.90 4.99
C ARG A 273 4.29 33.02 6.20
N THR A 274 3.43 33.47 7.11
CA THR A 274 3.03 32.68 8.30
C THR A 274 2.39 31.36 7.92
N VAL A 275 1.51 31.35 6.90
CA VAL A 275 0.90 30.11 6.38
C VAL A 275 1.97 29.22 5.74
N PHE A 276 2.88 29.78 4.95
CA PHE A 276 3.98 29.05 4.34
C PHE A 276 4.83 28.34 5.41
N GLU A 277 5.26 29.05 6.45
CA GLU A 277 6.05 28.50 7.55
C GLU A 277 5.29 27.40 8.28
N LYS A 278 4.00 27.61 8.58
CA LYS A 278 3.15 26.62 9.23
C LYS A 278 3.02 25.32 8.42
N LEU A 279 2.78 25.42 7.12
CA LEU A 279 2.67 24.26 6.25
C LEU A 279 4.01 23.54 6.03
N ASN A 280 5.10 24.30 5.88
CA ASN A 280 6.43 23.74 5.69
C ASN A 280 6.98 23.08 6.96
N SER A 281 6.63 23.58 8.14
CA SER A 281 6.99 22.98 9.44
C SER A 281 6.05 21.84 9.86
N ALA A 282 4.95 21.60 9.14
CA ALA A 282 4.00 20.54 9.48
C ALA A 282 4.68 19.17 9.49
N GLN A 283 4.45 18.41 10.55
CA GLN A 283 5.02 17.08 10.71
C GLN A 283 4.05 16.03 10.19
N SER A 284 4.61 15.02 9.53
CA SER A 284 3.87 13.83 9.13
C SER A 284 4.19 12.66 10.06
N SER A 285 3.23 11.76 10.21
CA SER A 285 3.42 10.55 11.03
C SER A 285 2.60 9.37 10.52
N THR A 286 2.90 8.18 11.03
CA THR A 286 1.98 7.06 10.81
C THR A 286 0.71 7.25 11.66
N ILE A 287 -0.42 6.70 11.19
CA ILE A 287 -1.69 6.74 11.94
C ILE A 287 -1.51 6.15 13.34
N HIS A 288 -0.72 5.07 13.50
CA HIS A 288 -0.41 4.49 14.81
C HIS A 288 0.31 5.48 15.74
N ARG A 289 1.26 6.26 15.23
CA ARG A 289 1.93 7.33 16.01
C ARG A 289 0.98 8.47 16.32
N LEU A 290 0.20 8.92 15.35
CA LEU A 290 -0.81 9.95 15.55
C LEU A 290 -1.74 9.58 16.70
N LEU A 291 -2.25 8.34 16.71
CA LEU A 291 -3.14 7.84 17.76
C LEU A 291 -2.41 7.47 19.06
N SER A 292 -1.07 7.59 19.11
CA SER A 292 -0.21 7.20 20.24
C SER A 292 -0.47 5.76 20.67
N PHE A 293 -0.19 4.80 19.78
CA PHE A 293 -0.33 3.37 20.05
C PHE A 293 0.56 2.92 21.20
N ASN A 294 -0.02 2.22 22.17
CA ASN A 294 0.70 1.62 23.29
C ASN A 294 0.77 0.10 23.13
N PRO A 295 1.97 -0.46 22.84
CA PRO A 295 2.13 -1.91 22.67
C PRO A 295 1.77 -2.74 23.93
N SER A 296 1.97 -2.18 25.13
CA SER A 296 1.71 -2.90 26.40
C SER A 296 0.22 -3.14 26.64
N THR A 297 -0.63 -2.21 26.21
CA THR A 297 -2.10 -2.31 26.37
C THR A 297 -2.78 -2.71 25.06
N ASN A 298 -2.03 -2.80 23.98
CA ASN A 298 -2.53 -2.99 22.60
C ASN A 298 -3.67 -2.00 22.26
N GLY A 299 -3.57 -0.77 22.75
CA GLY A 299 -4.59 0.26 22.62
C GLY A 299 -4.03 1.59 22.12
N PHE A 300 -4.93 2.52 21.80
CA PHE A 300 -4.59 3.87 21.39
C PHE A 300 -4.91 4.87 22.52
N ARG A 301 -4.02 5.84 22.74
CA ARG A 301 -4.26 6.94 23.69
C ARG A 301 -5.42 7.82 23.22
N TYR A 302 -5.42 8.18 21.91
CA TYR A 302 -6.53 8.91 21.31
C TYR A 302 -7.57 7.92 20.80
N ASN A 303 -8.81 8.05 21.30
CA ASN A 303 -9.93 7.15 21.07
C ASN A 303 -11.26 7.89 21.30
N ALA A 304 -12.38 7.18 21.41
CA ALA A 304 -13.69 7.78 21.63
C ALA A 304 -13.83 8.58 22.94
N GLU A 305 -13.08 8.19 23.99
CA GLU A 305 -13.11 8.82 25.32
C GLU A 305 -12.10 9.99 25.43
N ASN A 306 -11.04 9.93 24.66
CA ASN A 306 -9.98 10.92 24.61
C ASN A 306 -9.72 11.37 23.17
N GLN A 307 -10.59 12.23 22.65
CA GLN A 307 -10.50 12.73 21.28
C GLN A 307 -9.49 13.89 21.17
N PHE A 308 -9.06 14.18 19.95
CA PHE A 308 -8.30 15.39 19.63
C PHE A 308 -9.13 16.66 19.89
N ASP A 309 -8.47 17.82 19.86
CA ASP A 309 -9.17 19.10 19.92
C ASP A 309 -10.02 19.31 18.64
N LYS A 310 -11.19 19.98 18.78
CA LYS A 310 -12.06 20.34 17.66
C LYS A 310 -11.37 21.30 16.67
N LYS A 311 -10.44 22.12 17.15
CA LYS A 311 -9.58 22.97 16.33
C LYS A 311 -8.43 22.17 15.72
N SER A 312 -8.79 21.11 14.99
CA SER A 312 -7.83 20.23 14.33
C SER A 312 -8.19 20.04 12.87
N ILE A 313 -7.14 19.92 12.05
CA ILE A 313 -7.21 19.61 10.63
C ILE A 313 -6.45 18.32 10.42
N PHE A 314 -7.11 17.30 9.89
CA PHE A 314 -6.51 15.99 9.58
C PHE A 314 -6.41 15.80 8.07
N VAL A 315 -5.22 15.44 7.62
CA VAL A 315 -4.96 14.97 6.26
C VAL A 315 -4.47 13.54 6.35
N ILE A 316 -5.25 12.62 5.81
CA ILE A 316 -4.96 11.18 5.83
C ILE A 316 -4.69 10.72 4.42
N ASP A 317 -3.46 10.37 4.11
CA ASP A 317 -3.07 9.89 2.77
C ASP A 317 -2.97 8.36 2.71
N GLU A 318 -2.95 7.81 1.49
CA GLU A 318 -2.93 6.37 1.18
C GLU A 318 -4.03 5.58 1.94
N ALA A 319 -5.24 6.14 2.01
CA ALA A 319 -6.34 5.54 2.78
C ALA A 319 -6.80 4.17 2.24
N SER A 320 -6.46 3.80 1.02
CA SER A 320 -6.68 2.45 0.48
C SER A 320 -5.96 1.35 1.27
N MET A 321 -4.85 1.69 1.94
CA MET A 321 -4.05 0.76 2.74
C MET A 321 -4.52 0.63 4.19
N ILE A 322 -5.52 1.40 4.62
CA ILE A 322 -6.00 1.39 6.01
C ILE A 322 -7.03 0.27 6.18
N ASP A 323 -6.76 -0.64 7.12
CA ASP A 323 -7.72 -1.70 7.48
C ASP A 323 -8.92 -1.15 8.27
N ILE A 324 -9.98 -1.96 8.39
CA ILE A 324 -11.23 -1.54 9.03
C ILE A 324 -11.06 -1.17 10.50
N THR A 325 -10.18 -1.85 11.23
CA THR A 325 -9.99 -1.63 12.67
C THR A 325 -9.24 -0.33 12.93
N LEU A 326 -8.17 -0.10 12.18
CA LEU A 326 -7.39 1.14 12.25
C LEU A 326 -8.21 2.34 11.77
N PHE A 327 -9.00 2.18 10.70
CA PHE A 327 -9.88 3.23 10.19
C PHE A 327 -10.97 3.60 11.22
N SER A 328 -11.57 2.59 11.87
CA SER A 328 -12.52 2.79 12.98
C SER A 328 -11.90 3.57 14.12
N SER A 329 -10.71 3.15 14.59
CA SER A 329 -10.00 3.83 15.69
C SER A 329 -9.63 5.27 15.37
N LEU A 330 -9.21 5.53 14.12
CA LEU A 330 -8.92 6.89 13.64
C LEU A 330 -10.17 7.77 13.71
N LEU A 331 -11.30 7.28 13.19
CA LEU A 331 -12.55 8.05 13.21
C LEU A 331 -13.09 8.28 14.63
N GLU A 332 -12.87 7.34 15.56
CA GLU A 332 -13.24 7.53 16.99
C GLU A 332 -12.46 8.68 17.63
N ALA A 333 -11.18 8.80 17.32
CA ALA A 333 -10.30 9.82 17.88
C ALA A 333 -10.56 11.23 17.33
N ILE A 334 -11.13 11.34 16.11
CA ILE A 334 -11.41 12.63 15.47
C ILE A 334 -12.74 13.19 16.03
N PRO A 335 -12.77 14.40 16.64
CA PRO A 335 -14.00 14.98 17.16
C PRO A 335 -14.95 15.48 16.06
N GLU A 336 -16.22 15.59 16.36
CA GLU A 336 -17.18 16.29 15.50
C GLU A 336 -16.81 17.79 15.42
N GLY A 337 -16.77 18.32 14.21
CA GLY A 337 -16.38 19.71 13.94
C GLY A 337 -14.91 19.89 13.53
N ALA A 338 -14.05 18.88 13.67
CA ALA A 338 -12.72 18.90 13.07
C ALA A 338 -12.77 18.85 11.54
N ARG A 339 -11.73 19.37 10.89
CA ARG A 339 -11.58 19.31 9.43
C ARG A 339 -10.86 18.01 9.05
N VAL A 340 -11.38 17.30 8.05
CA VAL A 340 -10.86 15.99 7.66
C VAL A 340 -10.79 15.87 6.14
N PHE A 341 -9.58 15.57 5.64
CA PHE A 341 -9.30 15.29 4.24
C PHE A 341 -8.71 13.90 4.11
N ILE A 342 -9.40 13.00 3.42
CA ILE A 342 -8.99 11.61 3.23
C ILE A 342 -8.59 11.44 1.78
N LEU A 343 -7.33 11.02 1.54
CA LEU A 343 -6.77 10.84 0.21
C LEU A 343 -6.53 9.35 -0.06
N GLY A 344 -6.79 8.91 -1.28
CA GLY A 344 -6.50 7.54 -1.66
C GLY A 344 -6.81 7.23 -3.11
N ASP A 345 -6.56 6.00 -3.50
CA ASP A 345 -6.83 5.49 -4.84
C ASP A 345 -7.62 4.18 -4.74
N LYS A 346 -8.85 4.18 -5.23
CA LYS A 346 -9.76 3.02 -5.17
C LYS A 346 -9.29 1.82 -6.00
N ASP A 347 -8.46 2.08 -7.02
CA ASP A 347 -8.02 1.07 -7.98
C ASP A 347 -6.70 0.41 -7.56
N GLN A 348 -6.00 0.98 -6.55
CA GLN A 348 -4.83 0.36 -5.96
C GLN A 348 -5.19 -0.81 -5.02
N LEU A 349 -4.17 -1.53 -4.61
CA LEU A 349 -4.29 -2.62 -3.65
C LEU A 349 -4.95 -2.14 -2.35
N PRO A 350 -5.97 -2.85 -1.86
CA PRO A 350 -6.52 -2.60 -0.53
C PRO A 350 -5.51 -2.96 0.57
N SER A 351 -5.87 -2.65 1.81
CA SER A 351 -5.07 -3.02 3.00
C SER A 351 -4.72 -4.51 3.01
N VAL A 352 -3.55 -4.87 3.53
CA VAL A 352 -3.19 -6.29 3.72
C VAL A 352 -4.13 -6.95 4.74
N GLN A 353 -4.50 -6.21 5.79
CA GLN A 353 -5.45 -6.69 6.80
C GLN A 353 -6.90 -6.55 6.31
N ALA A 354 -7.85 -7.09 7.09
CA ALA A 354 -9.25 -7.19 6.72
C ALA A 354 -9.94 -5.83 6.48
N GLY A 355 -10.80 -5.79 5.49
CA GLY A 355 -11.61 -4.64 5.08
C GLY A 355 -11.04 -3.87 3.88
N ALA A 356 -11.92 -3.21 3.15
CA ALA A 356 -11.61 -2.33 2.01
C ALA A 356 -12.44 -1.04 2.13
N VAL A 357 -12.22 -0.32 3.24
CA VAL A 357 -13.11 0.77 3.68
C VAL A 357 -13.22 1.88 2.64
N LEU A 358 -12.08 2.35 2.10
CA LEU A 358 -12.09 3.43 1.10
C LEU A 358 -12.93 3.06 -0.13
N GLY A 359 -12.76 1.84 -0.65
CA GLY A 359 -13.53 1.36 -1.80
C GLY A 359 -15.05 1.40 -1.56
N GLU A 360 -15.49 0.98 -0.36
CA GLU A 360 -16.89 1.01 0.03
C GLU A 360 -17.43 2.44 0.19
N LEU A 361 -16.65 3.34 0.81
CA LEU A 361 -17.02 4.75 0.95
C LEU A 361 -17.24 5.42 -0.41
N LEU A 362 -16.39 5.09 -1.39
CA LEU A 362 -16.45 5.64 -2.75
C LEU A 362 -17.58 5.04 -3.58
N ALA A 363 -17.84 3.74 -3.45
CA ALA A 363 -18.90 3.05 -4.19
C ALA A 363 -20.30 3.61 -3.88
N LYS A 364 -20.51 4.14 -2.69
CA LYS A 364 -21.82 4.64 -2.21
C LYS A 364 -22.04 6.12 -2.45
N LYS A 365 -21.16 6.78 -3.21
CA LYS A 365 -21.29 8.20 -3.65
C LYS A 365 -21.75 9.10 -2.50
N THR A 366 -21.13 8.99 -1.33
CA THR A 366 -21.32 10.00 -0.29
C THR A 366 -20.89 11.32 -0.92
N GLY A 367 -21.74 12.35 -0.90
CA GLY A 367 -21.48 13.57 -1.65
C GLY A 367 -20.21 14.36 -1.28
N SER A 368 -19.41 13.89 -0.27
CA SER A 368 -18.09 14.40 0.13
C SER A 368 -16.94 13.81 -0.69
N VAL A 369 -17.16 13.33 -1.91
CA VAL A 369 -16.11 12.72 -2.75
C VAL A 369 -15.77 13.64 -3.91
N ALA A 370 -14.46 13.92 -4.08
CA ALA A 370 -13.89 14.52 -5.29
C ALA A 370 -13.02 13.49 -6.02
N GLU A 371 -13.29 13.21 -7.27
CA GLU A 371 -12.52 12.28 -8.10
C GLU A 371 -11.61 13.04 -9.07
N LEU A 372 -10.29 12.82 -8.95
CA LEU A 372 -9.30 13.40 -9.86
C LEU A 372 -8.91 12.34 -10.90
N LYS A 373 -9.24 12.58 -12.16
CA LYS A 373 -9.07 11.61 -13.25
C LYS A 373 -7.78 11.82 -14.05
N GLN A 374 -7.46 13.09 -14.32
CA GLN A 374 -6.37 13.44 -15.20
C GLN A 374 -5.01 13.38 -14.48
N SER A 375 -4.15 12.47 -14.89
CA SER A 375 -2.78 12.36 -14.37
C SER A 375 -1.85 13.36 -15.06
N SER A 376 -0.92 13.95 -14.30
CA SER A 376 0.23 14.70 -14.83
C SER A 376 1.46 13.80 -15.04
N ARG A 377 1.47 12.62 -14.42
CA ARG A 377 2.56 11.64 -14.52
C ARG A 377 2.48 10.81 -15.80
N PHE A 378 1.26 10.48 -16.22
CA PHE A 378 0.99 9.67 -17.40
C PHE A 378 0.18 10.47 -18.39
N ASN A 379 0.71 10.63 -19.62
CA ASN A 379 -0.09 11.09 -20.72
C ASN A 379 -1.03 9.93 -21.13
N ASP A 380 -2.34 10.18 -21.17
CA ASP A 380 -3.34 9.15 -21.51
C ASP A 380 -3.11 8.55 -22.91
N ASN A 381 -2.45 9.28 -23.80
CA ASN A 381 -2.05 8.82 -25.13
C ASN A 381 -0.72 8.03 -25.12
N SER A 382 0.03 8.01 -24.03
CA SER A 382 1.22 7.17 -23.91
C SER A 382 0.84 5.71 -23.70
N ASP A 383 1.74 4.80 -24.02
CA ASP A 383 1.49 3.36 -23.85
C ASP A 383 1.21 3.00 -22.38
N ILE A 384 1.93 3.61 -21.43
CA ILE A 384 1.67 3.43 -19.98
C ILE A 384 0.30 3.99 -19.61
N GLY A 385 -0.05 5.17 -20.12
CA GLY A 385 -1.37 5.78 -19.88
C GLY A 385 -2.50 4.91 -20.41
N ARG A 386 -2.36 4.39 -21.63
CA ARG A 386 -3.34 3.45 -22.23
C ARG A 386 -3.46 2.17 -21.42
N LEU A 387 -2.34 1.56 -21.00
CA LEU A 387 -2.35 0.35 -20.18
C LEU A 387 -2.99 0.60 -18.80
N LYS A 388 -2.62 1.71 -18.14
CA LYS A 388 -3.25 2.13 -16.88
C LYS A 388 -4.76 2.26 -17.03
N ASN A 389 -5.21 2.96 -18.08
CA ASN A 389 -6.63 3.17 -18.34
C ASN A 389 -7.33 1.84 -18.65
N ALA A 390 -6.71 0.97 -19.46
CA ALA A 390 -7.25 -0.37 -19.74
C ALA A 390 -7.41 -1.25 -18.50
N MET A 391 -6.57 -1.06 -17.46
CA MET A 391 -6.73 -1.75 -16.18
C MET A 391 -7.88 -1.18 -15.32
N GLN A 392 -8.44 -0.03 -15.66
CA GLN A 392 -9.53 0.59 -14.90
C GLN A 392 -10.93 0.34 -15.50
N VAL A 393 -11.00 -0.01 -16.77
CA VAL A 393 -12.28 -0.27 -17.50
C VAL A 393 -12.51 -1.76 -17.70
N ASP A 394 -13.78 -2.14 -17.90
CA ASP A 394 -14.18 -3.53 -18.11
C ASP A 394 -14.10 -3.98 -19.59
N GLU A 395 -13.56 -3.13 -20.46
CA GLU A 395 -13.34 -3.45 -21.87
C GLU A 395 -12.08 -4.31 -22.06
N PRO A 396 -12.06 -5.27 -23.02
CA PRO A 396 -10.89 -6.08 -23.29
C PRO A 396 -9.66 -5.23 -23.62
N LEU A 397 -8.47 -5.74 -23.27
CA LEU A 397 -7.22 -5.13 -23.72
C LEU A 397 -7.23 -5.09 -25.25
N ASN A 398 -7.00 -3.91 -25.80
CA ASN A 398 -6.90 -3.78 -27.25
C ASN A 398 -5.60 -4.46 -27.70
N GLU A 399 -5.66 -5.30 -28.73
CA GLU A 399 -4.48 -5.98 -29.33
C GLU A 399 -3.40 -5.00 -29.77
N LYS A 400 -3.75 -3.75 -30.05
CA LYS A 400 -2.78 -2.66 -30.32
C LYS A 400 -1.92 -2.27 -29.11
N LEU A 401 -2.25 -2.72 -27.90
CA LEU A 401 -1.39 -2.58 -26.71
C LEU A 401 -0.29 -3.67 -26.65
N ALA A 402 -0.38 -4.66 -27.49
CA ALA A 402 0.50 -5.82 -27.49
C ALA A 402 1.78 -5.57 -28.30
N PHE A 403 2.74 -4.82 -27.72
CA PHE A 403 4.14 -4.95 -28.12
C PHE A 403 4.75 -6.17 -27.38
N LEU A 404 4.12 -7.33 -27.52
CA LEU A 404 4.61 -8.57 -26.98
C LEU A 404 5.71 -9.10 -27.86
N THR A 405 6.95 -8.95 -27.44
CA THR A 405 8.11 -9.56 -28.09
C THR A 405 8.74 -10.58 -27.15
N SER A 406 9.32 -11.64 -27.73
CA SER A 406 10.15 -12.57 -26.94
C SER A 406 11.34 -11.82 -26.34
N TRP A 407 11.88 -12.31 -25.22
CA TRP A 407 13.06 -11.68 -24.62
C TRP A 407 14.26 -11.63 -25.58
N PRO A 408 14.61 -12.71 -26.32
CA PRO A 408 15.71 -12.65 -27.31
C PRO A 408 15.49 -11.60 -28.38
N ASP A 409 14.29 -11.51 -28.96
CA ASP A 409 13.99 -10.53 -30.01
C ASP A 409 14.01 -9.10 -29.48
N TRP A 410 13.50 -8.89 -28.26
CA TRP A 410 13.54 -7.59 -27.60
C TRP A 410 14.99 -7.16 -27.34
N LYS A 411 15.83 -8.03 -26.76
CA LYS A 411 17.23 -7.76 -26.44
C LYS A 411 18.06 -7.43 -27.67
N ASN A 412 17.78 -8.05 -28.82
CA ASN A 412 18.50 -7.78 -30.05
C ASN A 412 18.28 -6.35 -30.58
N ASN A 413 17.14 -5.75 -30.30
CA ASN A 413 16.74 -4.45 -30.83
C ASN A 413 16.70 -3.33 -29.75
N HIS A 414 16.76 -3.69 -28.47
CA HIS A 414 16.57 -2.75 -27.36
C HIS A 414 17.50 -3.09 -26.19
N SER A 415 17.70 -2.10 -25.32
CA SER A 415 18.36 -2.28 -24.03
C SER A 415 17.58 -1.57 -22.92
N PHE A 416 17.71 -2.05 -21.69
CA PHE A 416 17.09 -1.38 -20.54
C PHE A 416 17.62 0.05 -20.42
N GLY A 417 16.76 0.97 -20.00
CA GLY A 417 17.10 2.37 -19.80
C GLY A 417 17.10 3.25 -21.05
N THR A 418 17.00 2.68 -22.26
CA THR A 418 17.02 3.43 -23.53
C THR A 418 15.63 3.72 -24.09
N ILE A 419 14.57 3.19 -23.48
CA ILE A 419 13.20 3.38 -23.93
C ILE A 419 12.74 4.79 -23.60
N PRO A 420 12.14 5.51 -24.56
CA PRO A 420 11.58 6.83 -24.32
C PRO A 420 10.54 6.82 -23.19
N GLN A 421 10.49 7.92 -22.44
CA GLN A 421 9.50 8.06 -21.38
C GLN A 421 8.07 7.89 -21.91
N GLY A 422 7.28 7.06 -21.24
CA GLY A 422 5.88 6.80 -21.61
C GLY A 422 5.67 5.58 -22.50
N GLN A 423 6.74 4.93 -22.98
CA GLN A 423 6.66 3.63 -23.65
C GLN A 423 6.89 2.50 -22.65
N PHE A 424 6.18 1.38 -22.83
CA PHE A 424 6.43 0.17 -22.07
C PHE A 424 6.56 -1.01 -23.03
N PRO A 425 7.67 -1.73 -23.02
CA PRO A 425 7.73 -3.03 -23.66
C PRO A 425 7.11 -4.05 -22.72
N VAL A 426 6.14 -4.78 -23.19
CA VAL A 426 5.67 -6.01 -22.55
C VAL A 426 6.50 -7.14 -23.15
N THR A 427 7.37 -7.77 -22.37
CA THR A 427 8.13 -8.93 -22.80
C THR A 427 7.55 -10.17 -22.14
N SER A 428 7.36 -11.22 -22.91
CA SER A 428 6.99 -12.52 -22.37
C SER A 428 8.13 -13.52 -22.58
N PHE A 429 8.24 -14.51 -21.68
CA PHE A 429 9.09 -15.69 -21.93
C PHE A 429 8.35 -16.65 -22.84
N ILE A 430 8.17 -16.31 -24.13
CA ILE A 430 7.46 -17.15 -25.10
C ILE A 430 8.46 -17.90 -25.97
N PRO A 431 8.11 -19.07 -26.36
CA PRO A 431 8.06 -20.27 -25.55
C PRO A 431 9.45 -20.92 -25.57
N ALA A 432 10.12 -20.84 -24.47
CA ALA A 432 11.20 -21.78 -24.25
C ALA A 432 10.59 -23.19 -24.35
N ARG A 433 11.01 -23.98 -25.30
CA ARG A 433 10.53 -25.36 -25.48
C ARG A 433 10.88 -26.24 -24.28
N THR A 434 11.85 -25.80 -23.46
CA THR A 434 12.31 -26.52 -22.27
C THR A 434 12.39 -25.59 -21.07
N SER A 435 12.27 -26.12 -19.84
CA SER A 435 12.46 -25.37 -18.59
C SER A 435 13.86 -24.76 -18.49
N LYS A 436 14.90 -25.41 -19.07
CA LYS A 436 16.28 -24.90 -19.08
C LYS A 436 16.46 -23.65 -19.93
N GLU A 437 15.80 -23.58 -21.09
CA GLU A 437 15.84 -22.39 -21.95
C GLU A 437 15.16 -21.20 -21.24
N LYS A 438 14.05 -21.44 -20.55
CA LYS A 438 13.34 -20.45 -19.78
C LYS A 438 14.20 -19.89 -18.64
N GLU A 439 14.87 -20.77 -17.89
CA GLU A 439 15.80 -20.38 -16.84
C GLU A 439 17.00 -19.56 -17.38
N SER A 440 17.54 -19.95 -18.54
CA SER A 440 18.62 -19.22 -19.19
C SER A 440 18.19 -17.79 -19.60
N GLN A 441 17.03 -17.65 -20.24
CA GLN A 441 16.48 -16.36 -20.65
C GLN A 441 16.17 -15.46 -19.46
N PHE A 442 15.61 -16.02 -18.39
CA PHE A 442 15.35 -15.30 -17.15
C PHE A 442 16.64 -14.77 -16.52
N LYS A 443 17.65 -15.62 -16.40
CA LYS A 443 18.94 -15.24 -15.84
C LYS A 443 19.61 -14.14 -16.67
N ASP A 444 19.60 -14.26 -18.00
CA ASP A 444 20.14 -13.26 -18.92
C ASP A 444 19.40 -11.91 -18.78
N MET A 445 18.08 -11.93 -18.60
CA MET A 445 17.29 -10.71 -18.36
C MET A 445 17.66 -10.03 -17.04
N ILE A 446 17.76 -10.79 -15.95
CA ILE A 446 18.13 -10.26 -14.64
C ILE A 446 19.55 -9.71 -14.65
N GLU A 447 20.48 -10.38 -15.34
CA GLU A 447 21.85 -9.92 -15.49
C GLU A 447 21.92 -8.61 -16.28
N ALA A 448 21.23 -8.51 -17.40
CA ALA A 448 21.15 -7.28 -18.21
C ALA A 448 20.53 -6.11 -17.41
N TRP A 449 19.52 -6.36 -16.61
CA TRP A 449 18.93 -5.37 -15.69
C TRP A 449 19.93 -4.91 -14.63
N SER A 450 20.62 -5.86 -13.99
CA SER A 450 21.63 -5.59 -12.96
C SER A 450 22.77 -4.73 -13.52
N GLN A 451 23.30 -5.09 -14.69
CA GLN A 451 24.37 -4.35 -15.37
C GLN A 451 23.94 -2.91 -15.68
N THR A 452 22.68 -2.72 -16.11
CA THR A 452 22.18 -1.38 -16.49
C THR A 452 21.98 -0.45 -15.31
N PHE A 453 21.49 -0.97 -14.17
CA PHE A 453 21.01 -0.10 -13.10
C PHE A 453 21.78 -0.21 -11.78
N TYR A 454 22.51 -1.31 -11.53
CA TYR A 454 23.08 -1.56 -10.21
C TYR A 454 24.60 -1.67 -10.16
N ASN A 455 25.28 -1.95 -11.27
CA ASN A 455 26.75 -2.04 -11.27
C ASN A 455 27.41 -0.73 -10.83
N ASP A 456 26.91 0.42 -11.26
CA ASP A 456 27.41 1.72 -10.84
C ASP A 456 27.22 2.02 -9.34
N LEU A 457 26.29 1.33 -8.66
CA LEU A 457 26.03 1.58 -7.25
C LEU A 457 27.21 1.21 -6.38
N VAL A 458 27.86 0.08 -6.66
CA VAL A 458 29.04 -0.40 -5.90
C VAL A 458 30.16 0.62 -6.00
N LYS A 459 30.48 1.09 -7.20
CA LYS A 459 31.53 2.11 -7.43
C LYS A 459 31.23 3.42 -6.71
N LYS A 460 30.00 3.93 -6.87
CA LYS A 460 29.55 5.16 -6.19
C LYS A 460 29.55 5.01 -4.67
N ALA A 461 29.14 3.86 -4.14
CA ALA A 461 29.16 3.60 -2.72
C ALA A 461 30.59 3.57 -2.16
N HIS A 462 31.56 3.02 -2.88
CA HIS A 462 32.98 3.07 -2.49
C HIS A 462 33.53 4.50 -2.51
N GLU A 463 33.22 5.30 -3.53
CA GLU A 463 33.62 6.72 -3.60
C GLU A 463 33.08 7.52 -2.40
N VAL A 464 31.81 7.33 -2.08
CA VAL A 464 31.14 7.99 -0.96
C VAL A 464 31.71 7.52 0.39
N SER A 465 32.08 6.26 0.53
CA SER A 465 32.69 5.70 1.74
C SER A 465 33.95 6.47 2.17
N VAL A 466 34.67 7.04 1.23
CA VAL A 466 35.90 7.81 1.51
C VAL A 466 35.59 9.25 1.93
N THR A 467 34.65 9.94 1.28
CA THR A 467 34.49 11.40 1.41
C THR A 467 33.27 11.84 2.20
N LEU A 468 32.17 11.07 2.20
CA LEU A 468 30.85 11.40 2.78
C LEU A 468 30.32 12.78 2.38
N GLU A 469 30.67 13.27 1.19
CA GLU A 469 30.17 14.54 0.67
C GLU A 469 28.67 14.45 0.40
N THR A 470 27.89 15.40 0.90
CA THR A 470 26.42 15.40 0.77
C THR A 470 25.95 15.31 -0.69
N ALA A 471 26.64 16.01 -1.60
CA ALA A 471 26.30 15.94 -3.03
C ALA A 471 26.45 14.52 -3.60
N LYS A 472 27.52 13.82 -3.25
CA LYS A 472 27.74 12.44 -3.68
C LYS A 472 26.79 11.46 -3.02
N LEU A 473 26.41 11.70 -1.75
CA LEU A 473 25.35 10.94 -1.06
C LEU A 473 24.01 11.09 -1.79
N ASP A 474 23.65 12.30 -2.22
CA ASP A 474 22.43 12.55 -3.01
C ASP A 474 22.47 11.84 -4.38
N GLU A 475 23.62 11.82 -5.05
CA GLU A 475 23.80 11.10 -6.32
C GLU A 475 23.65 9.59 -6.14
N LEU A 476 24.29 9.02 -5.12
CA LEU A 476 24.18 7.60 -4.79
C LEU A 476 22.73 7.24 -4.46
N TRP A 477 22.05 8.04 -3.64
CA TRP A 477 20.64 7.84 -3.28
C TRP A 477 19.72 7.90 -4.49
N LYS A 478 19.91 8.87 -5.40
CA LYS A 478 19.18 8.97 -6.65
C LYS A 478 19.41 7.75 -7.54
N ALA A 479 20.66 7.30 -7.66
CA ALA A 479 21.00 6.10 -8.43
C ALA A 479 20.33 4.84 -7.87
N ALA A 480 20.36 4.64 -6.55
CA ALA A 480 19.74 3.50 -5.87
C ALA A 480 18.22 3.43 -6.03
N ASN A 481 17.56 4.60 -6.15
CA ASN A 481 16.11 4.70 -6.31
C ASN A 481 15.69 4.90 -7.78
N LYS A 482 16.62 4.84 -8.74
CA LYS A 482 16.32 4.99 -10.15
C LYS A 482 15.49 3.82 -10.69
N ALA A 483 15.80 2.60 -10.27
CA ALA A 483 15.19 1.40 -10.81
C ALA A 483 14.79 0.42 -9.70
N ARG A 484 13.73 -0.39 -9.95
CA ARG A 484 13.27 -1.43 -9.01
C ARG A 484 12.60 -2.58 -9.76
N ILE A 485 12.81 -3.81 -9.28
CA ILE A 485 12.05 -4.97 -9.73
C ILE A 485 10.87 -5.19 -8.79
N LEU A 486 9.69 -5.34 -9.36
CA LEU A 486 8.43 -5.52 -8.64
C LEU A 486 7.87 -6.91 -8.91
N CYS A 487 7.75 -7.74 -7.88
CA CYS A 487 7.23 -9.10 -7.99
C CYS A 487 5.88 -9.22 -7.30
N ALA A 488 4.96 -9.96 -7.88
CA ALA A 488 3.73 -10.32 -7.19
C ALA A 488 4.00 -11.30 -6.03
N GLU A 489 4.95 -12.21 -6.21
CA GLU A 489 5.28 -13.29 -5.29
C GLU A 489 6.59 -13.05 -4.53
N ARG A 490 6.66 -13.57 -3.29
CA ARG A 490 7.89 -13.54 -2.50
C ARG A 490 8.84 -14.68 -2.90
N ASN A 491 8.29 -15.87 -2.98
CA ASN A 491 9.00 -17.12 -3.25
C ASN A 491 8.76 -17.59 -4.69
N GLY A 492 9.50 -18.60 -5.13
CA GLY A 492 9.36 -19.18 -6.46
C GLY A 492 10.34 -18.60 -7.48
N PHE A 493 10.20 -19.07 -8.74
CA PHE A 493 11.14 -18.77 -9.80
C PHE A 493 11.23 -17.27 -10.11
N GLN A 494 10.09 -16.59 -10.19
CA GLN A 494 9.98 -15.13 -10.42
C GLN A 494 9.76 -14.34 -9.11
N GLY A 495 10.02 -14.97 -7.97
CA GLY A 495 9.85 -14.38 -6.66
C GLY A 495 11.00 -13.48 -6.24
N VAL A 496 10.71 -12.58 -5.30
CA VAL A 496 11.64 -11.60 -4.74
C VAL A 496 12.95 -12.24 -4.28
N GLU A 497 12.89 -13.35 -3.56
CA GLU A 497 14.06 -14.00 -2.98
C GLU A 497 15.02 -14.52 -4.07
N ASN A 498 14.50 -15.23 -5.07
CA ASN A 498 15.31 -15.74 -6.16
C ASN A 498 15.96 -14.62 -6.99
N ILE A 499 15.19 -13.57 -7.31
CA ILE A 499 15.68 -12.45 -8.10
C ILE A 499 16.78 -11.69 -7.35
N ASN A 500 16.57 -11.40 -6.08
CA ASN A 500 17.59 -10.74 -5.25
C ASN A 500 18.88 -11.56 -5.18
N ASN A 501 18.79 -12.87 -5.01
CA ASN A 501 19.95 -13.77 -4.99
C ASN A 501 20.70 -13.75 -6.33
N GLN A 502 19.99 -13.73 -7.47
CA GLN A 502 20.61 -13.66 -8.78
C GLN A 502 21.31 -12.33 -9.02
N ILE A 503 20.69 -11.21 -8.62
CA ILE A 503 21.30 -9.87 -8.74
C ILE A 503 22.57 -9.79 -7.86
N CYS A 504 22.49 -10.20 -6.60
CA CYS A 504 23.67 -10.23 -5.74
C CYS A 504 24.81 -11.07 -6.37
N SER A 505 24.48 -12.27 -6.86
CA SER A 505 25.46 -13.13 -7.52
C SER A 505 26.06 -12.51 -8.77
N SER A 506 25.25 -11.77 -9.56
CA SER A 506 25.73 -11.04 -10.75
C SER A 506 26.68 -9.91 -10.37
N ILE A 507 26.33 -9.09 -9.37
CA ILE A 507 27.18 -7.98 -8.90
C ILE A 507 28.48 -8.48 -8.31
N LEU A 508 28.42 -9.50 -7.43
CA LEU A 508 29.61 -10.09 -6.82
C LEU A 508 30.60 -10.63 -7.87
N LYS A 509 30.10 -11.22 -8.95
CA LYS A 509 30.92 -11.69 -10.07
C LYS A 509 31.52 -10.56 -10.88
N SER A 510 30.72 -9.56 -11.24
CA SER A 510 31.16 -8.43 -12.10
C SER A 510 32.20 -7.55 -11.41
N GLU A 511 32.10 -7.35 -10.11
CA GLU A 511 33.00 -6.51 -9.32
C GLU A 511 34.11 -7.33 -8.59
N ASN A 512 34.22 -8.63 -8.83
CA ASN A 512 35.20 -9.54 -8.22
C ASN A 512 35.23 -9.44 -6.68
N LEU A 513 34.04 -9.27 -6.05
CA LEU A 513 33.93 -9.14 -4.60
C LEU A 513 33.93 -10.51 -3.91
N ASN A 514 34.67 -10.62 -2.81
CA ASN A 514 34.67 -11.83 -1.98
C ASN A 514 33.38 -11.94 -1.16
N THR A 515 32.85 -13.15 -1.08
CA THR A 515 31.56 -13.47 -0.43
C THR A 515 31.67 -13.79 1.05
N SER A 516 32.78 -13.48 1.73
CA SER A 516 32.96 -13.82 3.16
C SER A 516 32.05 -13.01 4.10
N ASP A 517 31.55 -11.87 3.64
CA ASP A 517 30.74 -10.97 4.44
C ASP A 517 29.24 -11.13 4.14
N ASP A 518 28.39 -10.93 5.15
CA ASP A 518 26.94 -10.98 5.01
C ASP A 518 26.38 -9.92 4.02
N TYR A 519 27.08 -8.78 3.90
CA TYR A 519 26.67 -7.65 3.05
C TYR A 519 27.89 -7.08 2.32
N PHE A 520 27.69 -6.56 1.10
CA PHE A 520 28.71 -5.86 0.33
C PHE A 520 28.40 -4.37 0.18
N THR A 521 29.41 -3.52 0.01
CA THR A 521 29.26 -2.07 -0.20
C THR A 521 28.47 -1.78 -1.49
N GLY A 522 27.46 -0.93 -1.41
CA GLY A 522 26.54 -0.64 -2.51
C GLY A 522 25.30 -1.56 -2.55
N GLN A 523 25.20 -2.54 -1.65
CA GLN A 523 24.02 -3.40 -1.58
C GLN A 523 22.79 -2.64 -1.12
N LEU A 524 21.66 -2.87 -1.80
CA LEU A 524 20.37 -2.32 -1.40
C LEU A 524 19.68 -3.23 -0.37
N LEU A 525 19.30 -2.65 0.76
CA LEU A 525 18.64 -3.35 1.85
C LEU A 525 17.32 -2.66 2.22
N MET A 526 16.40 -3.42 2.81
CA MET A 526 15.11 -2.94 3.33
C MET A 526 14.81 -3.58 4.68
N LEU A 527 14.25 -2.77 5.59
CA LEU A 527 13.74 -3.26 6.88
C LEU A 527 12.42 -4.02 6.67
N THR A 528 12.29 -5.18 7.31
CA THR A 528 11.09 -6.02 7.31
C THR A 528 10.30 -5.93 8.61
N LYS A 529 10.91 -5.38 9.66
CA LYS A 529 10.32 -5.19 11.00
C LYS A 529 10.69 -3.82 11.55
N ASN A 530 9.79 -3.26 12.36
CA ASN A 530 10.06 -2.00 13.04
C ASN A 530 11.21 -2.17 14.07
N GLN A 531 12.14 -1.23 14.05
CA GLN A 531 13.27 -1.10 14.98
C GLN A 531 13.12 0.24 15.70
N SER A 532 12.21 0.30 16.69
CA SER A 532 11.80 1.56 17.34
C SER A 532 12.95 2.30 18.01
N ILE A 533 13.94 1.55 18.56
CA ILE A 533 15.16 2.12 19.19
C ILE A 533 15.98 2.94 18.18
N PHE A 534 15.98 2.53 16.91
CA PHE A 534 16.71 3.19 15.83
C PHE A 534 15.81 4.13 15.02
N CYS A 535 14.53 4.27 15.38
CA CYS A 535 13.53 4.97 14.58
C CYS A 535 13.45 4.45 13.13
N LEU A 536 13.77 3.17 12.90
CA LEU A 536 13.64 2.49 11.60
C LEU A 536 12.35 1.68 11.56
N TYR A 537 11.66 1.77 10.43
CA TYR A 537 10.35 1.15 10.26
C TYR A 537 10.34 0.13 9.12
N ASN A 538 9.37 -0.78 9.14
CA ASN A 538 9.15 -1.72 8.05
C ASN A 538 8.93 -0.97 6.73
N GLY A 539 9.71 -1.34 5.70
CA GLY A 539 9.73 -0.68 4.40
C GLY A 539 10.80 0.40 4.25
N ASP A 540 11.46 0.86 5.33
CA ASP A 540 12.62 1.74 5.21
C ASP A 540 13.71 1.02 4.43
N SER A 541 14.27 1.68 3.44
CA SER A 541 15.33 1.13 2.59
C SER A 541 16.59 1.98 2.66
N GLY A 542 17.73 1.34 2.47
CA GLY A 542 19.02 2.00 2.51
C GLY A 542 20.06 1.31 1.65
N ILE A 543 21.24 1.86 1.64
CA ILE A 543 22.41 1.40 0.88
C ILE A 543 23.53 1.09 1.86
N VAL A 544 24.21 -0.02 1.65
CA VAL A 544 25.36 -0.39 2.44
C VAL A 544 26.56 0.48 2.07
N ILE A 545 27.12 1.16 3.05
CA ILE A 545 28.36 1.96 2.95
C ILE A 545 29.37 1.36 3.91
N GLU A 546 30.65 1.34 3.51
CA GLU A 546 31.74 0.92 4.38
C GLU A 546 32.56 2.11 4.85
N ARG A 547 32.87 2.15 6.15
CA ARG A 547 33.75 3.16 6.75
C ARG A 547 34.52 2.55 7.91
N ASN A 548 35.84 2.76 7.94
CA ASN A 548 36.74 2.24 8.99
C ASN A 548 36.53 0.72 9.21
N ASN A 549 36.41 -0.05 8.14
CA ASN A 549 36.17 -1.50 8.16
C ASN A 549 34.83 -1.92 8.81
N LEU A 550 33.90 -0.99 9.01
CA LEU A 550 32.55 -1.26 9.48
C LEU A 550 31.53 -0.95 8.39
N LYS A 551 30.51 -1.79 8.28
CA LYS A 551 29.41 -1.61 7.32
C LYS A 551 28.22 -0.94 7.98
N TYR A 552 27.69 0.07 7.31
CA TYR A 552 26.56 0.86 7.76
C TYR A 552 25.43 0.80 6.75
N LEU A 553 24.20 0.79 7.23
CA LEU A 553 23.03 1.08 6.44
C LEU A 553 22.82 2.60 6.38
N MET A 554 23.06 3.21 5.22
CA MET A 554 22.76 4.61 4.97
C MET A 554 21.28 4.74 4.60
N VAL A 555 20.52 5.51 5.37
CA VAL A 555 19.10 5.78 5.16
C VAL A 555 18.91 7.29 5.05
N LYS A 556 18.11 7.75 4.09
CA LYS A 556 17.72 9.17 4.00
C LYS A 556 16.54 9.42 4.93
N LYS A 557 16.71 10.28 5.92
CA LYS A 557 15.67 10.68 6.88
C LYS A 557 15.85 12.12 7.31
N GLU A 558 14.75 12.87 7.40
CA GLU A 558 14.74 14.12 8.12
C GLU A 558 14.58 13.83 9.61
N ILE A 559 15.58 14.22 10.41
CA ILE A 559 15.46 14.13 11.87
C ILE A 559 14.69 15.37 12.35
N HIS A 560 13.54 15.11 12.94
CA HIS A 560 12.87 16.10 13.76
C HIS A 560 13.39 15.94 15.19
N THR A 561 14.33 16.78 15.58
CA THR A 561 14.67 16.95 17.00
C THR A 561 13.47 17.63 17.67
N GLU A 562 12.67 16.87 18.41
CA GLU A 562 11.82 17.47 19.45
C GLU A 562 12.78 18.11 20.46
N GLU A 563 12.60 19.42 20.70
CA GLU A 563 13.33 20.12 21.74
C GLU A 563 13.09 19.40 23.07
N GLY A 564 14.13 18.72 23.58
CA GLY A 564 14.10 18.01 24.86
C GLY A 564 14.46 16.53 24.84
N GLN A 565 14.41 15.83 23.70
CA GLN A 565 15.04 14.52 23.57
C GLN A 565 16.42 14.70 22.92
N GLN A 566 17.45 14.86 23.74
CA GLN A 566 18.81 14.54 23.30
C GLN A 566 18.74 13.13 22.71
N SER A 567 18.87 13.02 21.37
CA SER A 567 19.11 11.76 20.71
C SER A 567 20.31 11.14 21.44
N THR A 568 20.06 10.12 22.25
CA THR A 568 21.11 9.23 22.70
C THR A 568 21.72 8.67 21.42
N VAL A 569 22.83 9.31 20.98
CA VAL A 569 23.68 8.80 19.91
C VAL A 569 24.20 7.48 20.45
N GLN A 570 23.50 6.39 20.16
CA GLN A 570 23.97 5.06 20.47
C GLN A 570 25.32 4.89 19.74
N GLN A 571 26.30 4.32 20.44
CA GLN A 571 27.65 4.15 19.94
C GLN A 571 27.65 3.69 18.47
N GLY A 572 28.20 4.52 17.57
CA GLY A 572 28.42 4.21 16.18
C GLY A 572 27.38 4.76 15.19
N ILE A 573 26.22 5.31 15.61
CA ILE A 573 25.29 5.98 14.70
C ILE A 573 25.76 7.40 14.45
N PHE A 574 25.82 7.83 13.19
CA PHE A 574 26.17 9.22 12.85
C PHE A 574 25.30 9.75 11.71
N GLN A 575 25.27 11.07 11.56
CA GLN A 575 24.49 11.77 10.56
C GLN A 575 25.38 12.63 9.67
N GLN A 576 25.01 12.71 8.39
CA GLN A 576 25.59 13.63 7.41
C GLN A 576 24.46 14.23 6.53
N GLY A 577 24.14 15.50 6.76
CA GLY A 577 22.98 16.14 6.13
C GLY A 577 21.67 15.41 6.48
N SER A 578 20.90 15.03 5.47
CA SER A 578 19.66 14.24 5.61
C SER A 578 19.88 12.72 5.67
N TYR A 579 21.12 12.26 5.79
CA TYR A 579 21.47 10.83 5.82
C TYR A 579 21.90 10.39 7.20
N ILE A 580 21.35 9.26 7.65
CA ILE A 580 21.73 8.59 8.91
C ILE A 580 22.37 7.25 8.58
N PHE A 581 23.44 6.96 9.29
CA PHE A 581 24.24 5.76 9.11
C PHE A 581 24.12 4.86 10.34
N TYR A 582 23.50 3.69 10.15
CA TYR A 582 23.26 2.69 11.19
C TYR A 582 24.26 1.55 11.03
N PRO A 583 25.09 1.24 12.04
CA PRO A 583 25.97 0.07 11.99
C PRO A 583 25.15 -1.21 11.76
N LEU A 584 25.45 -1.95 10.71
CA LEU A 584 24.68 -3.15 10.35
C LEU A 584 24.73 -4.25 11.42
N HIS A 585 25.83 -4.34 12.17
CA HIS A 585 25.96 -5.32 13.25
C HIS A 585 25.03 -5.06 14.45
N LEU A 586 24.46 -3.86 14.58
CA LEU A 586 23.48 -3.51 15.61
C LEU A 586 22.04 -3.83 15.17
N LEU A 587 21.81 -4.07 13.89
CA LEU A 587 20.49 -4.36 13.35
C LEU A 587 20.28 -5.89 13.29
N PRO A 588 19.15 -6.42 13.79
CA PRO A 588 18.87 -7.86 13.72
C PRO A 588 18.79 -8.33 12.26
N LYS A 589 19.56 -9.35 11.88
CA LYS A 589 19.63 -9.86 10.50
C LYS A 589 18.25 -10.28 9.97
N GLU A 590 17.40 -10.85 10.81
CA GLU A 590 16.04 -11.27 10.48
C GLU A 590 15.07 -10.09 10.24
N SER A 591 15.51 -8.88 10.51
CA SER A 591 14.76 -7.65 10.24
C SER A 591 15.19 -6.94 8.95
N ILE A 592 16.13 -7.52 8.21
CA ILE A 592 16.72 -6.92 7.01
C ILE A 592 16.62 -7.91 5.85
N GLU A 593 16.28 -7.41 4.66
CA GLU A 593 16.33 -8.19 3.42
C GLU A 593 16.95 -7.38 2.27
N THR A 594 17.49 -8.08 1.28
CA THR A 594 17.97 -7.46 0.03
C THR A 594 16.79 -6.86 -0.75
N ALA A 595 16.99 -5.70 -1.37
CA ALA A 595 15.90 -4.87 -1.90
C ALA A 595 16.07 -4.41 -3.35
N TYR A 596 16.79 -5.13 -4.20
CA TYR A 596 16.77 -4.89 -5.64
C TYR A 596 15.43 -5.28 -6.26
N ALA A 597 14.86 -6.38 -5.81
CA ALA A 597 13.49 -6.80 -6.05
C ALA A 597 12.69 -6.71 -4.75
N ILE A 598 11.46 -6.23 -4.85
CA ILE A 598 10.51 -6.13 -3.72
C ILE A 598 9.12 -6.59 -4.17
N THR A 599 8.26 -6.96 -3.22
CA THR A 599 6.86 -7.26 -3.58
C THR A 599 6.13 -5.98 -3.99
N ILE A 600 5.14 -6.12 -4.89
CA ILE A 600 4.27 -5.02 -5.32
C ILE A 600 3.61 -4.35 -4.11
N HIS A 601 3.21 -5.11 -3.09
CA HIS A 601 2.67 -4.57 -1.83
C HIS A 601 3.67 -3.63 -1.13
N LYS A 602 4.94 -4.02 -1.01
CA LYS A 602 5.99 -3.18 -0.39
C LYS A 602 6.38 -1.96 -1.22
N SER A 603 6.02 -1.93 -2.50
CA SER A 603 6.24 -0.78 -3.37
C SER A 603 5.19 0.33 -3.20
N GLN A 604 4.08 0.07 -2.49
CA GLN A 604 3.06 1.09 -2.24
C GLN A 604 3.67 2.32 -1.57
N GLY A 605 3.18 3.50 -1.91
CA GLY A 605 3.80 4.75 -1.47
C GLY A 605 5.17 5.06 -2.10
N SER A 606 5.67 4.29 -3.08
CA SER A 606 6.96 4.53 -3.75
C SER A 606 6.79 4.85 -5.23
N GLY A 607 7.80 5.52 -5.84
CA GLY A 607 7.90 5.73 -7.27
C GLY A 607 9.33 5.53 -7.75
N TYR A 608 9.51 5.04 -8.97
CA TYR A 608 10.81 4.73 -9.57
C TYR A 608 10.85 5.19 -11.03
N LYS A 609 12.02 5.58 -11.52
CA LYS A 609 12.19 5.97 -12.94
C LYS A 609 12.02 4.79 -13.89
N SER A 610 12.47 3.61 -13.48
CA SER A 610 12.34 2.39 -14.28
C SER A 610 11.89 1.23 -13.40
N ILE A 611 10.92 0.47 -13.87
CA ILE A 611 10.43 -0.71 -13.17
C ILE A 611 10.39 -1.92 -14.10
N LEU A 612 10.74 -3.09 -13.54
CA LEU A 612 10.55 -4.39 -14.19
C LEU A 612 9.55 -5.18 -13.34
N ILE A 613 8.43 -5.58 -13.93
CA ILE A 613 7.30 -6.21 -13.23
C ILE A 613 7.24 -7.70 -13.60
N PHE A 614 7.19 -8.56 -12.58
CA PHE A 614 6.90 -9.97 -12.70
C PHE A 614 5.51 -10.27 -12.15
N LEU A 615 4.62 -10.73 -13.03
CA LEU A 615 3.28 -11.23 -12.68
C LEU A 615 3.29 -12.77 -12.64
N PRO A 616 2.41 -13.40 -11.84
CA PRO A 616 2.27 -14.86 -11.86
C PRO A 616 1.87 -15.34 -13.26
N GLU A 617 2.53 -16.38 -13.77
CA GLU A 617 2.24 -16.94 -15.10
C GLU A 617 0.95 -17.78 -15.11
N GLN A 618 0.57 -18.31 -13.95
CA GLN A 618 -0.53 -19.24 -13.85
C GLN A 618 -1.87 -18.50 -13.79
N LYS A 619 -2.73 -18.74 -14.78
CA LYS A 619 -4.11 -18.22 -14.79
C LYS A 619 -4.87 -18.70 -13.54
N GLY A 620 -5.64 -17.79 -12.93
CA GLY A 620 -6.36 -18.08 -11.67
C GLY A 620 -5.51 -17.98 -10.40
N HIS A 621 -4.23 -17.59 -10.51
CA HIS A 621 -3.42 -17.30 -9.34
C HIS A 621 -4.01 -16.13 -8.54
N PRO A 622 -4.18 -16.21 -7.19
CA PRO A 622 -4.80 -15.15 -6.39
C PRO A 622 -4.12 -13.78 -6.50
N LEU A 623 -2.81 -13.76 -6.72
CA LEU A 623 -2.05 -12.52 -6.94
C LEU A 623 -2.08 -12.05 -8.40
N LEU A 624 -2.75 -12.75 -9.31
CA LEU A 624 -2.97 -12.30 -10.68
C LEU A 624 -4.32 -11.57 -10.75
N ASN A 625 -4.32 -10.31 -10.36
CA ASN A 625 -5.53 -9.50 -10.30
C ASN A 625 -5.28 -8.05 -10.71
N ARG A 626 -6.38 -7.34 -11.00
CA ARG A 626 -6.38 -5.96 -11.50
C ARG A 626 -5.64 -5.00 -10.58
N GLN A 627 -5.88 -5.08 -9.28
CA GLN A 627 -5.31 -4.17 -8.30
C GLN A 627 -3.79 -4.33 -8.19
N ILE A 628 -3.28 -5.56 -8.25
CA ILE A 628 -1.83 -5.84 -8.26
C ILE A 628 -1.20 -5.28 -9.53
N ALA A 629 -1.75 -5.61 -10.71
CA ALA A 629 -1.23 -5.12 -11.97
C ALA A 629 -1.27 -3.58 -12.05
N TYR A 630 -2.38 -2.97 -11.71
CA TYR A 630 -2.54 -1.52 -11.66
C TYR A 630 -1.56 -0.85 -10.69
N THR A 631 -1.45 -1.39 -9.45
CA THR A 631 -0.52 -0.85 -8.45
C THR A 631 0.92 -0.92 -8.96
N ALA A 632 1.34 -2.04 -9.56
CA ALA A 632 2.68 -2.20 -10.10
C ALA A 632 2.96 -1.20 -11.23
N ILE A 633 2.09 -1.14 -12.26
CA ILE A 633 2.24 -0.25 -13.42
C ILE A 633 2.33 1.20 -12.97
N THR A 634 1.56 1.61 -12.00
CA THR A 634 1.51 3.00 -11.52
C THR A 634 2.66 3.38 -10.59
N ARG A 635 3.60 2.47 -10.27
CA ARG A 635 4.85 2.81 -9.53
C ARG A 635 5.91 3.48 -10.39
N THR A 636 5.78 3.46 -11.71
CA THR A 636 6.75 4.12 -12.59
C THR A 636 6.56 5.64 -12.65
N GLU A 637 7.67 6.31 -12.87
CA GLU A 637 7.74 7.73 -13.26
C GLU A 637 8.38 7.89 -14.65
N GLY A 638 8.71 6.78 -15.30
CA GLY A 638 9.37 6.73 -16.60
C GLY A 638 9.10 5.44 -17.34
N SER A 639 10.03 4.49 -17.37
CA SER A 639 9.92 3.27 -18.17
C SER A 639 9.36 2.09 -17.37
N THR A 640 8.47 1.32 -17.98
CA THR A 640 7.88 0.10 -17.40
C THR A 640 8.14 -1.08 -18.32
N TYR A 641 8.62 -2.18 -17.75
CA TYR A 641 8.85 -3.45 -18.41
C TYR A 641 8.01 -4.50 -17.68
N ILE A 642 7.21 -5.28 -18.41
CA ILE A 642 6.32 -6.29 -17.82
C ILE A 642 6.64 -7.64 -18.41
N VAL A 643 6.91 -8.61 -17.55
CA VAL A 643 7.13 -10.00 -17.93
C VAL A 643 5.80 -10.73 -17.77
N ALA A 644 5.04 -10.77 -18.86
CA ALA A 644 3.74 -11.44 -18.94
C ALA A 644 3.35 -11.61 -20.42
N ASP A 645 2.53 -12.60 -20.73
CA ASP A 645 1.83 -12.67 -22.00
C ASP A 645 0.51 -11.89 -21.99
N TYR A 646 -0.10 -11.75 -23.18
CA TYR A 646 -1.38 -11.05 -23.32
C TYR A 646 -2.49 -11.69 -22.46
N GLU A 647 -2.56 -13.03 -22.46
CA GLU A 647 -3.60 -13.75 -21.73
C GLU A 647 -3.46 -13.57 -20.21
N THR A 648 -2.22 -13.53 -19.70
CA THR A 648 -1.91 -13.22 -18.29
C THR A 648 -2.36 -11.80 -17.93
N LEU A 649 -2.04 -10.82 -18.76
CA LEU A 649 -2.46 -9.42 -18.53
C LEU A 649 -3.99 -9.30 -18.58
N GLU A 650 -4.64 -9.95 -19.54
CA GLU A 650 -6.10 -9.94 -19.66
C GLU A 650 -6.77 -10.65 -18.48
N CYS A 651 -6.22 -11.77 -18.02
CA CYS A 651 -6.67 -12.46 -16.81
C CYS A 651 -6.54 -11.55 -15.58
N ALA A 652 -5.40 -10.87 -15.43
CA ALA A 652 -5.20 -9.90 -14.35
C ALA A 652 -6.25 -8.78 -14.40
N ARG A 653 -6.52 -8.21 -15.57
CA ARG A 653 -7.51 -7.16 -15.76
C ARG A 653 -8.93 -7.59 -15.38
N GLN A 654 -9.33 -8.80 -15.73
CA GLN A 654 -10.67 -9.34 -15.46
C GLN A 654 -10.86 -9.72 -13.99
N THR A 655 -9.80 -10.08 -13.30
CA THR A 655 -9.85 -10.53 -11.91
C THR A 655 -9.79 -9.33 -10.96
N ILE A 656 -10.91 -9.03 -10.28
CA ILE A 656 -11.01 -7.93 -9.31
C ILE A 656 -11.07 -8.50 -7.89
N ILE A 657 -10.24 -7.97 -6.99
CA ILE A 657 -10.33 -8.28 -5.56
C ILE A 657 -11.63 -7.66 -5.02
N LYS A 658 -12.55 -8.51 -4.56
CA LYS A 658 -13.78 -8.09 -3.88
C LYS A 658 -13.74 -8.60 -2.45
N ARG A 659 -13.97 -7.71 -1.49
CA ARG A 659 -14.02 -8.02 -0.06
C ARG A 659 -15.41 -7.77 0.48
N ASP A 660 -15.93 -8.71 1.25
CA ASP A 660 -17.23 -8.53 1.91
C ASP A 660 -17.03 -7.73 3.19
N THR A 661 -17.54 -6.52 3.22
CA THR A 661 -17.48 -5.62 4.39
C THR A 661 -18.87 -5.26 4.91
N GLN A 662 -19.88 -5.28 4.05
CA GLN A 662 -21.26 -4.93 4.37
C GLN A 662 -21.40 -3.56 5.08
N ILE A 663 -20.51 -2.62 4.83
CA ILE A 663 -20.63 -1.23 5.33
C ILE A 663 -21.81 -0.57 4.62
N ILE A 664 -22.76 -0.02 5.38
CA ILE A 664 -23.98 0.66 4.88
C ILE A 664 -23.90 2.14 5.29
N LEU A 665 -23.78 3.05 4.32
CA LEU A 665 -23.64 4.49 4.55
C LEU A 665 -24.92 5.27 4.21
#